data_f05f678d34ccb293e1724db1bcf4f469
#
_entry.id   f05f678d34ccb293e1724db1bcf4f469
#
_cell.length_a   1.000
_cell.length_b   1.000
_cell.length_c   1.000
_cell.angle_alpha   90.00
_cell.angle_beta   90.00
_cell.angle_gamma   90.00
#
_symmetry.space_group_name_H-M   'P 1'
#
loop_
_entity.id
_entity.type
_entity.pdbx_description
1 polymer ?
#
loop_
_entity_poly.entity_id
_entity_poly.type
_entity_poly.pdbx_seq_one_letter_code
_entity_poly.pdbx_strand_id
1 'polypeptide(L)'
;MSPTDKASQPMSTVTEQEALDFHAGGKPGKLEINPTKPMATQRDLSLAYSPGVAVPVNAIAADPSRAFDYTARGNIVAVISNGTAILGLGNLGALASKPVMEGKAVLFKRFADVDSIDLEVGTEDIDAFVDCVRLLGPSFGGINLEDIKAPDCFIIEQRLREVMDIPVFHDDQHGTAIIAVAGLINALHLTGRDLKTTRLVCNGAGAAAIACVELIKSMGFTGENITLCDTKGVIHKGRREGMNQWKSAHAVETDARGLADAVDGADVFFGLSVKGALTEPMVRSMADNPIIFAMANPDPEITPEEVEAIRDDAIVATGRSDYPNQVNNVLGFPYIFRGALDVRASTINDAMKIAAAEALAELAREDVPDEVTAAYGGNRPRFGAKYIIPVPFDTRLLTEVPKAVAKAAMDSGVARRPIVDLEAYGRELSARRDPIASTLQRIYQRVRRQPKRVVFAEGEEPQVMRAALSFVNQRLGTAILLGRSDQMEETASQAGIDLDKPGIELTNARLSDRRDAYVEYLYARLQRSGYLHRDCLRLINTDRNHFAACMVALGDADSMVTGITRNYSTALDDVRRCVDVKPGHRVIGASLVLCRGRTVLVADTAVIDMPTSQELADIAEEAAGLARRMGYEPKVAMLAYSTFGHPPGERAEKVREAVTILDRRRVDFEYDGEMAADVALNPEIMAQYPFCRLSGPANVLVMPAFHSASISTKMLQELGGSTVIGPLLVGLDKSIQITSMSARDSDIVNMAAIAAYNVGS
;
A
#
# COMPACT_ATOMS: atom_id res chain seq x y z
N MET A 1 -35.79 20.11 18.72
CA MET A 1 -35.52 19.06 17.75
C MET A 1 -34.01 18.77 17.81
N SER A 2 -33.68 17.64 18.40
CA SER A 2 -32.32 17.18 18.66
C SER A 2 -31.66 16.68 17.40
N PRO A 3 -30.36 16.89 17.19
CA PRO A 3 -29.61 16.33 16.02
C PRO A 3 -28.99 14.98 16.39
N THR A 4 -29.84 13.95 16.48
CA THR A 4 -29.39 12.55 16.53
C THR A 4 -30.17 11.81 15.46
N ASP A 5 -29.47 11.35 14.47
CA ASP A 5 -29.73 10.26 13.54
C ASP A 5 -29.13 10.57 12.15
N LYS A 6 -27.79 10.54 12.09
CA LYS A 6 -27.13 10.11 10.85
C LYS A 6 -26.75 8.65 11.03
N ALA A 7 -27.76 7.79 10.90
CA ALA A 7 -27.54 6.38 10.59
C ALA A 7 -26.64 6.30 9.36
N SER A 8 -25.58 5.51 9.47
CA SER A 8 -24.72 5.14 8.35
C SER A 8 -25.60 4.63 7.21
N GLN A 9 -25.61 5.35 6.10
CA GLN A 9 -26.27 4.83 4.90
C GLN A 9 -25.57 3.52 4.52
N PRO A 10 -26.30 2.42 4.29
CA PRO A 10 -25.69 1.19 3.79
C PRO A 10 -24.99 1.49 2.46
N MET A 11 -23.78 0.95 2.29
CA MET A 11 -23.09 0.97 1.00
C MET A 11 -24.09 0.43 -0.04
N SER A 12 -24.26 1.15 -1.16
CA SER A 12 -25.25 0.92 -2.19
C SER A 12 -25.33 -0.57 -2.56
N THR A 13 -26.50 -1.16 -2.41
CA THR A 13 -26.79 -2.50 -2.94
C THR A 13 -26.66 -2.43 -4.46
N VAL A 14 -25.70 -3.18 -5.02
CA VAL A 14 -25.52 -3.31 -6.46
C VAL A 14 -26.76 -3.98 -7.05
N THR A 15 -27.39 -3.38 -8.06
CA THR A 15 -28.53 -3.98 -8.75
C THR A 15 -28.09 -5.01 -9.79
N GLU A 16 -28.99 -5.95 -10.16
CA GLU A 16 -28.70 -6.94 -11.20
C GLU A 16 -28.30 -6.28 -12.52
N GLN A 17 -28.99 -5.20 -12.90
CA GLN A 17 -28.70 -4.48 -14.14
C GLN A 17 -27.34 -3.79 -14.09
N GLU A 18 -26.96 -3.16 -12.98
CA GLU A 18 -25.63 -2.57 -12.82
C GLU A 18 -24.52 -3.62 -12.95
N ALA A 19 -24.74 -4.81 -12.39
CA ALA A 19 -23.77 -5.91 -12.50
C ALA A 19 -23.63 -6.39 -13.95
N LEU A 20 -24.75 -6.55 -14.68
CA LEU A 20 -24.72 -6.94 -16.10
C LEU A 20 -24.06 -5.86 -16.97
N ASP A 21 -24.40 -4.58 -16.75
CA ASP A 21 -23.83 -3.46 -17.48
C ASP A 21 -22.32 -3.31 -17.24
N PHE A 22 -21.86 -3.57 -16.01
CA PHE A 22 -20.43 -3.59 -15.67
C PHE A 22 -19.66 -4.64 -16.48
N HIS A 23 -20.22 -5.83 -16.68
CA HIS A 23 -19.55 -6.92 -17.41
C HIS A 23 -19.64 -6.78 -18.93
N ALA A 24 -20.71 -6.16 -19.44
CA ALA A 24 -20.96 -5.99 -20.88
C ALA A 24 -20.40 -4.66 -21.42
N GLY A 25 -20.21 -3.65 -20.59
CA GLY A 25 -19.84 -2.29 -20.98
C GLY A 25 -18.45 -2.21 -21.61
N GLY A 26 -18.30 -1.41 -22.67
CA GLY A 26 -17.03 -1.24 -23.36
C GLY A 26 -16.56 -2.52 -24.06
N LYS A 27 -15.37 -3.03 -23.67
CA LYS A 27 -14.89 -4.35 -24.09
C LYS A 27 -15.44 -5.39 -23.10
N PRO A 28 -16.26 -6.35 -23.53
CA PRO A 28 -16.83 -7.34 -22.63
C PRO A 28 -15.78 -8.17 -21.89
N GLY A 29 -16.11 -8.59 -20.67
CA GLY A 29 -15.20 -9.30 -19.77
C GLY A 29 -14.31 -8.36 -18.95
N LYS A 30 -13.40 -8.93 -18.18
CA LYS A 30 -12.53 -8.18 -17.24
C LYS A 30 -11.05 -8.30 -17.57
N LEU A 31 -10.68 -9.17 -18.51
CA LEU A 31 -9.29 -9.46 -18.85
C LEU A 31 -8.93 -8.97 -20.25
N GLU A 32 -7.70 -8.52 -20.37
CA GLU A 32 -7.08 -8.13 -21.64
C GLU A 32 -5.59 -8.52 -21.61
N ILE A 33 -5.06 -8.94 -22.77
CA ILE A 33 -3.64 -9.27 -22.90
C ILE A 33 -2.92 -8.11 -23.59
N ASN A 34 -1.95 -7.53 -22.87
CA ASN A 34 -1.10 -6.46 -23.37
C ASN A 34 0.36 -6.92 -23.52
N PRO A 35 1.05 -6.57 -24.61
CA PRO A 35 2.46 -6.90 -24.78
C PRO A 35 3.34 -6.12 -23.79
N THR A 36 4.33 -6.78 -23.20
CA THR A 36 5.32 -6.18 -22.30
C THR A 36 6.57 -5.67 -23.01
N LYS A 37 6.71 -5.97 -24.32
CA LYS A 37 7.83 -5.59 -25.17
C LYS A 37 7.32 -4.79 -26.36
N PRO A 38 8.12 -3.83 -26.89
CA PRO A 38 7.74 -3.10 -28.10
C PRO A 38 7.65 -4.04 -29.30
N MET A 39 6.68 -3.79 -30.19
CA MET A 39 6.46 -4.53 -31.44
C MET A 39 6.17 -3.56 -32.59
N ALA A 40 6.88 -2.44 -32.63
CA ALA A 40 6.64 -1.36 -33.58
C ALA A 40 7.54 -1.46 -34.84
N THR A 41 8.70 -2.13 -34.72
CA THR A 41 9.71 -2.16 -35.79
C THR A 41 10.01 -3.57 -36.27
N GLN A 42 10.58 -3.69 -37.50
CA GLN A 42 11.08 -4.95 -38.01
C GLN A 42 12.16 -5.59 -37.11
N ARG A 43 12.95 -4.77 -36.43
CA ARG A 43 13.93 -5.23 -35.44
C ARG A 43 13.25 -5.85 -34.22
N ASP A 44 12.17 -5.22 -33.69
CA ASP A 44 11.42 -5.78 -32.58
C ASP A 44 10.83 -7.14 -32.94
N LEU A 45 10.24 -7.24 -34.12
CA LEU A 45 9.70 -8.49 -34.63
C LEU A 45 10.77 -9.57 -34.73
N SER A 46 11.97 -9.23 -35.22
CA SER A 46 13.11 -10.17 -35.35
C SER A 46 13.62 -10.63 -33.98
N LEU A 47 13.59 -9.78 -32.98
CA LEU A 47 13.98 -10.13 -31.59
C LEU A 47 12.89 -10.95 -30.87
N ALA A 48 11.64 -10.56 -31.02
CA ALA A 48 10.53 -11.17 -30.31
C ALA A 48 10.07 -12.51 -30.92
N TYR A 49 10.30 -12.71 -32.23
CA TYR A 49 9.85 -13.92 -32.92
C TYR A 49 10.99 -14.54 -33.71
N SER A 50 11.05 -14.40 -35.04
CA SER A 50 12.07 -15.07 -35.87
C SER A 50 13.09 -14.06 -36.42
N PRO A 51 14.40 -14.31 -36.29
CA PRO A 51 15.08 -15.49 -35.72
C PRO A 51 15.45 -15.43 -34.24
N GLY A 52 15.28 -14.27 -33.57
CA GLY A 52 15.81 -14.00 -32.25
C GLY A 52 15.28 -14.95 -31.16
N VAL A 53 14.03 -15.42 -31.27
CA VAL A 53 13.39 -16.33 -30.30
C VAL A 53 14.12 -17.67 -30.15
N ALA A 54 14.94 -18.10 -31.13
CA ALA A 54 15.69 -19.32 -31.02
C ALA A 54 16.76 -19.31 -29.91
N VAL A 55 17.21 -18.11 -29.50
CA VAL A 55 18.22 -17.98 -28.44
C VAL A 55 17.64 -18.35 -27.08
N PRO A 56 16.53 -17.74 -26.58
CA PRO A 56 15.92 -18.16 -25.33
C PRO A 56 15.37 -19.59 -25.38
N VAL A 57 14.85 -20.07 -26.50
CA VAL A 57 14.46 -21.49 -26.67
C VAL A 57 15.62 -22.44 -26.36
N ASN A 58 16.78 -22.22 -26.96
CA ASN A 58 17.97 -23.06 -26.69
C ASN A 58 18.45 -22.93 -25.24
N ALA A 59 18.38 -21.73 -24.65
CA ALA A 59 18.76 -21.52 -23.26
C ALA A 59 17.85 -22.29 -22.29
N ILE A 60 16.55 -22.31 -22.55
CA ILE A 60 15.56 -23.04 -21.74
C ILE A 60 15.70 -24.56 -21.96
N ALA A 61 15.98 -25.00 -23.19
CA ALA A 61 16.20 -26.42 -23.46
C ALA A 61 17.45 -26.94 -22.74
N ALA A 62 18.50 -26.13 -22.60
CA ALA A 62 19.70 -26.46 -21.86
C ALA A 62 19.49 -26.41 -20.32
N ASP A 63 18.68 -25.48 -19.83
CA ASP A 63 18.35 -25.29 -18.41
C ASP A 63 16.89 -24.84 -18.27
N PRO A 64 15.97 -25.78 -17.96
CA PRO A 64 14.53 -25.48 -17.81
C PRO A 64 14.20 -24.39 -16.78
N SER A 65 15.08 -24.15 -15.78
CA SER A 65 14.87 -23.09 -14.80
C SER A 65 14.88 -21.69 -15.41
N ARG A 66 15.53 -21.52 -16.56
CA ARG A 66 15.56 -20.27 -17.31
C ARG A 66 14.23 -19.86 -17.93
N ALA A 67 13.23 -20.76 -17.96
CA ALA A 67 11.88 -20.39 -18.35
C ALA A 67 11.31 -19.27 -17.46
N PHE A 68 11.68 -19.24 -16.19
CA PHE A 68 11.29 -18.17 -15.25
C PHE A 68 11.97 -16.81 -15.55
N ASP A 69 13.11 -16.81 -16.25
CA ASP A 69 13.86 -15.60 -16.58
C ASP A 69 13.45 -15.01 -17.95
N TYR A 70 13.09 -15.87 -18.92
CA TYR A 70 12.87 -15.47 -20.30
C TYR A 70 11.42 -15.49 -20.76
N THR A 71 10.48 -15.95 -19.90
CA THR A 71 9.06 -16.02 -20.23
C THR A 71 8.20 -15.41 -19.12
N ALA A 72 6.91 -15.28 -19.37
CA ALA A 72 5.93 -14.85 -18.36
C ALA A 72 5.74 -15.86 -17.22
N ARG A 73 6.28 -17.09 -17.32
CA ARG A 73 6.10 -18.18 -16.36
C ARG A 73 6.40 -17.76 -14.91
N GLY A 74 7.39 -16.90 -14.72
CA GLY A 74 7.80 -16.42 -13.38
C GLY A 74 6.78 -15.54 -12.68
N ASN A 75 5.79 -15.02 -13.38
CA ASN A 75 4.82 -14.06 -12.85
C ASN A 75 3.36 -14.41 -13.19
N ILE A 76 3.06 -15.57 -13.74
CA ILE A 76 1.70 -15.92 -14.17
C ILE A 76 1.14 -17.09 -13.36
N VAL A 77 -0.11 -16.92 -12.85
CA VAL A 77 -0.88 -17.92 -12.11
C VAL A 77 -2.14 -18.27 -12.91
N ALA A 78 -2.43 -19.56 -13.08
CA ALA A 78 -3.73 -19.99 -13.60
C ALA A 78 -4.76 -20.04 -12.48
N VAL A 79 -5.95 -19.46 -12.69
CA VAL A 79 -7.14 -19.69 -11.88
C VAL A 79 -7.95 -20.79 -12.54
N ILE A 80 -8.07 -21.95 -11.90
CA ILE A 80 -8.67 -23.13 -12.51
C ILE A 80 -9.91 -23.59 -11.73
N SER A 81 -11.02 -23.78 -12.43
CA SER A 81 -12.28 -24.24 -11.88
C SER A 81 -12.97 -25.25 -12.79
N ASN A 82 -13.85 -26.09 -12.22
CA ASN A 82 -14.86 -26.83 -12.97
C ASN A 82 -16.29 -26.35 -12.68
N GLY A 83 -16.44 -25.29 -11.88
CA GLY A 83 -17.72 -24.67 -11.59
C GLY A 83 -18.70 -25.50 -10.79
N THR A 84 -18.21 -26.42 -9.95
CA THR A 84 -19.07 -27.36 -9.18
C THR A 84 -19.50 -26.79 -7.82
N ALA A 85 -18.98 -25.61 -7.40
CA ALA A 85 -19.32 -24.97 -6.11
C ALA A 85 -19.30 -23.44 -6.20
N ILE A 86 -19.96 -22.84 -7.21
CA ILE A 86 -19.88 -21.40 -7.53
C ILE A 86 -20.60 -20.58 -6.45
N LEU A 87 -19.86 -19.73 -5.70
CA LEU A 87 -20.36 -18.67 -4.81
C LEU A 87 -21.63 -19.01 -4.00
N GLY A 88 -21.80 -20.24 -3.52
CA GLY A 88 -23.05 -20.68 -2.84
C GLY A 88 -24.22 -20.96 -3.78
N LEU A 89 -24.07 -20.76 -5.10
CA LEU A 89 -25.08 -21.12 -6.12
C LEU A 89 -25.03 -22.61 -6.47
N GLY A 90 -23.97 -23.30 -6.06
CA GLY A 90 -23.80 -24.73 -6.27
C GLY A 90 -23.17 -25.08 -7.63
N ASN A 91 -23.50 -26.25 -8.17
CA ASN A 91 -22.96 -26.74 -9.44
C ASN A 91 -23.72 -26.14 -10.63
N LEU A 92 -23.15 -25.11 -11.24
CA LEU A 92 -23.66 -24.50 -12.47
C LEU A 92 -22.79 -24.82 -13.70
N GLY A 93 -21.67 -25.53 -13.49
CA GLY A 93 -20.74 -25.96 -14.52
C GLY A 93 -19.67 -24.94 -14.89
N ALA A 94 -18.65 -25.40 -15.58
CA ALA A 94 -17.42 -24.67 -15.88
C ALA A 94 -17.67 -23.32 -16.58
N LEU A 95 -18.52 -23.28 -17.64
CA LEU A 95 -18.75 -22.04 -18.38
C LEU A 95 -19.39 -20.95 -17.52
N ALA A 96 -20.29 -21.32 -16.62
CA ALA A 96 -20.98 -20.36 -15.75
C ALA A 96 -20.04 -19.77 -14.67
N SER A 97 -18.93 -20.44 -14.33
CA SER A 97 -17.94 -19.93 -13.38
C SER A 97 -17.05 -18.81 -13.96
N LYS A 98 -16.98 -18.67 -15.29
CA LYS A 98 -16.06 -17.75 -15.95
C LYS A 98 -16.09 -16.31 -15.42
N PRO A 99 -17.23 -15.65 -15.16
CA PRO A 99 -17.24 -14.30 -14.62
C PRO A 99 -16.56 -14.19 -13.23
N VAL A 100 -16.66 -15.25 -12.41
CA VAL A 100 -16.01 -15.30 -11.11
C VAL A 100 -14.49 -15.47 -11.28
N MET A 101 -14.08 -16.39 -12.17
CA MET A 101 -12.66 -16.70 -12.42
C MET A 101 -11.93 -15.51 -13.04
N GLU A 102 -12.53 -14.79 -14.01
CA GLU A 102 -11.98 -13.51 -14.48
C GLU A 102 -11.86 -12.48 -13.36
N GLY A 103 -12.84 -12.41 -12.46
CA GLY A 103 -12.76 -11.54 -11.29
C GLY A 103 -11.57 -11.88 -10.41
N LYS A 104 -11.36 -13.16 -10.13
CA LYS A 104 -10.21 -13.66 -9.36
C LYS A 104 -8.88 -13.29 -10.03
N ALA A 105 -8.76 -13.45 -11.35
CA ALA A 105 -7.57 -13.09 -12.11
C ALA A 105 -7.26 -11.57 -12.04
N VAL A 106 -8.29 -10.72 -12.11
CA VAL A 106 -8.13 -9.26 -11.92
C VAL A 106 -7.61 -8.93 -10.52
N LEU A 107 -8.09 -9.62 -9.47
CA LEU A 107 -7.62 -9.40 -8.10
C LEU A 107 -6.12 -9.74 -7.94
N PHE A 108 -5.64 -10.81 -8.57
CA PHE A 108 -4.21 -11.14 -8.62
C PHE A 108 -3.39 -9.97 -9.19
N LYS A 109 -3.80 -9.43 -10.35
CA LYS A 109 -3.12 -8.30 -10.98
C LYS A 109 -3.19 -7.05 -10.15
N ARG A 110 -4.39 -6.71 -9.66
CA ARG A 110 -4.64 -5.45 -8.96
C ARG A 110 -3.89 -5.34 -7.63
N PHE A 111 -3.86 -6.42 -6.85
CA PHE A 111 -3.35 -6.39 -5.48
C PHE A 111 -1.89 -6.82 -5.36
N ALA A 112 -1.41 -7.70 -6.23
CA ALA A 112 -0.06 -8.26 -6.10
C ALA A 112 0.80 -8.18 -7.37
N ASP A 113 0.33 -7.50 -8.41
CA ASP A 113 1.00 -7.44 -9.72
C ASP A 113 1.37 -8.83 -10.27
N VAL A 114 0.53 -9.83 -9.99
CA VAL A 114 0.63 -11.18 -10.55
C VAL A 114 -0.26 -11.24 -11.78
N ASP A 115 0.33 -11.61 -12.91
CA ASP A 115 -0.44 -11.88 -14.12
C ASP A 115 -1.26 -13.15 -13.92
N SER A 116 -2.50 -13.15 -14.37
CA SER A 116 -3.37 -14.30 -14.17
C SER A 116 -4.33 -14.50 -15.34
N ILE A 117 -4.62 -15.75 -15.62
CA ILE A 117 -5.59 -16.17 -16.61
C ILE A 117 -6.47 -17.25 -16.02
N ASP A 118 -7.75 -17.19 -16.32
CA ASP A 118 -8.73 -18.18 -15.90
C ASP A 118 -8.88 -19.32 -16.93
N LEU A 119 -9.07 -20.53 -16.42
CA LEU A 119 -9.20 -21.75 -17.20
C LEU A 119 -10.35 -22.58 -16.63
N GLU A 120 -11.47 -22.64 -17.36
CA GLU A 120 -12.64 -23.43 -16.98
C GLU A 120 -12.58 -24.84 -17.60
N VAL A 121 -12.39 -25.84 -16.74
CA VAL A 121 -12.22 -27.25 -17.16
C VAL A 121 -13.58 -27.96 -17.16
N GLY A 122 -14.09 -28.30 -18.35
CA GLY A 122 -15.42 -28.87 -18.56
C GLY A 122 -15.55 -30.33 -18.16
N THR A 123 -15.12 -30.74 -16.96
CA THR A 123 -15.26 -32.10 -16.44
C THR A 123 -15.48 -32.12 -14.93
N GLU A 124 -16.26 -33.09 -14.45
CA GLU A 124 -16.37 -33.44 -13.02
C GLU A 124 -15.56 -34.69 -12.68
N ASP A 125 -14.97 -35.37 -13.66
CA ASP A 125 -14.08 -36.49 -13.43
C ASP A 125 -12.75 -36.03 -12.87
N ILE A 126 -12.40 -36.52 -11.68
CA ILE A 126 -11.20 -36.10 -10.93
C ILE A 126 -9.93 -36.45 -11.69
N ASP A 127 -9.86 -37.62 -12.33
CA ASP A 127 -8.65 -38.07 -13.03
C ASP A 127 -8.41 -37.22 -14.28
N ALA A 128 -9.46 -36.98 -15.05
CA ALA A 128 -9.41 -36.11 -16.23
C ALA A 128 -9.04 -34.65 -15.86
N PHE A 129 -9.57 -34.13 -14.75
CA PHE A 129 -9.26 -32.79 -14.26
C PHE A 129 -7.79 -32.68 -13.84
N VAL A 130 -7.30 -33.62 -13.02
CA VAL A 130 -5.89 -33.63 -12.55
C VAL A 130 -4.94 -33.76 -13.73
N ASP A 131 -5.22 -34.65 -14.71
CA ASP A 131 -4.38 -34.81 -15.89
C ASP A 131 -4.37 -33.55 -16.77
N CYS A 132 -5.53 -32.88 -16.96
CA CYS A 132 -5.59 -31.61 -17.69
C CYS A 132 -4.69 -30.57 -17.04
N VAL A 133 -4.84 -30.33 -15.74
CA VAL A 133 -4.06 -29.28 -15.03
C VAL A 133 -2.57 -29.63 -15.01
N ARG A 134 -2.20 -30.88 -14.78
CA ARG A 134 -0.81 -31.34 -14.81
C ARG A 134 -0.14 -31.05 -16.14
N LEU A 135 -0.83 -31.30 -17.27
CA LEU A 135 -0.29 -31.06 -18.61
C LEU A 135 -0.14 -29.57 -18.94
N LEU A 136 -0.91 -28.69 -18.32
CA LEU A 136 -0.80 -27.23 -18.45
C LEU A 136 0.31 -26.64 -17.57
N GLY A 137 0.81 -27.36 -16.58
CA GLY A 137 1.80 -26.90 -15.62
C GLY A 137 3.04 -26.19 -16.17
N PRO A 138 3.62 -26.61 -17.34
CA PRO A 138 4.76 -25.92 -17.94
C PRO A 138 4.53 -24.43 -18.27
N SER A 139 3.28 -24.02 -18.44
CA SER A 139 2.92 -22.64 -18.82
C SER A 139 2.87 -21.66 -17.63
N PHE A 140 2.79 -22.17 -16.40
CA PHE A 140 2.47 -21.35 -15.21
C PHE A 140 3.55 -21.42 -14.13
N GLY A 141 3.62 -20.36 -13.33
CA GLY A 141 4.41 -20.30 -12.11
C GLY A 141 3.69 -20.80 -10.87
N GLY A 142 2.35 -20.87 -10.93
CA GLY A 142 1.49 -21.37 -9.87
C GLY A 142 0.07 -21.65 -10.34
N ILE A 143 -0.69 -22.42 -9.57
CA ILE A 143 -2.08 -22.81 -9.83
C ILE A 143 -2.94 -22.41 -8.63
N ASN A 144 -3.97 -21.60 -8.87
CA ASN A 144 -5.06 -21.35 -7.94
C ASN A 144 -6.28 -22.16 -8.34
N LEU A 145 -6.70 -23.10 -7.50
CA LEU A 145 -7.94 -23.84 -7.66
C LEU A 145 -9.09 -23.07 -7.00
N GLU A 146 -10.26 -23.01 -7.66
CA GLU A 146 -11.39 -22.21 -7.23
C GLU A 146 -12.71 -22.89 -7.51
N ASP A 147 -13.70 -22.73 -6.63
CA ASP A 147 -15.10 -23.19 -6.81
C ASP A 147 -15.24 -24.68 -7.16
N ILE A 148 -14.45 -25.55 -6.54
CA ILE A 148 -14.50 -26.99 -6.68
C ILE A 148 -15.15 -27.61 -5.42
N LYS A 149 -16.20 -28.41 -5.63
CA LYS A 149 -16.98 -29.00 -4.53
C LYS A 149 -16.16 -29.96 -3.64
N ALA A 150 -16.45 -29.96 -2.35
CA ALA A 150 -15.96 -31.00 -1.44
C ALA A 150 -16.79 -32.32 -1.64
N PRO A 151 -16.17 -33.53 -1.53
CA PRO A 151 -14.78 -33.77 -1.14
C PRO A 151 -13.77 -33.75 -2.29
N ASP A 152 -14.19 -33.56 -3.54
CA ASP A 152 -13.36 -33.65 -4.74
C ASP A 152 -12.18 -32.66 -4.71
N CYS A 153 -12.40 -31.46 -4.17
CA CYS A 153 -11.39 -30.43 -4.03
C CYS A 153 -10.16 -30.90 -3.22
N PHE A 154 -10.36 -31.68 -2.17
CA PHE A 154 -9.25 -32.20 -1.37
C PHE A 154 -8.39 -33.19 -2.15
N ILE A 155 -9.04 -34.07 -2.91
CA ILE A 155 -8.37 -35.12 -3.71
C ILE A 155 -7.61 -34.46 -4.86
N ILE A 156 -8.24 -33.51 -5.55
CA ILE A 156 -7.64 -32.78 -6.69
C ILE A 156 -6.42 -32.01 -6.22
N GLU A 157 -6.54 -31.20 -5.18
CA GLU A 157 -5.42 -30.41 -4.67
C GLU A 157 -4.27 -31.29 -4.23
N GLN A 158 -4.53 -32.33 -3.42
CA GLN A 158 -3.50 -33.23 -2.93
C GLN A 158 -2.73 -33.87 -4.09
N ARG A 159 -3.45 -34.44 -5.05
CA ARG A 159 -2.83 -35.12 -6.22
C ARG A 159 -2.02 -34.16 -7.08
N LEU A 160 -2.52 -32.95 -7.30
CA LEU A 160 -1.77 -31.93 -8.06
C LEU A 160 -0.51 -31.49 -7.32
N ARG A 161 -0.56 -31.30 -6.02
CA ARG A 161 0.62 -30.99 -5.20
C ARG A 161 1.68 -32.09 -5.21
N GLU A 162 1.28 -33.35 -5.37
CA GLU A 162 2.21 -34.48 -5.46
C GLU A 162 2.92 -34.58 -6.82
N VAL A 163 2.27 -34.13 -7.90
CA VAL A 163 2.79 -34.31 -9.27
C VAL A 163 3.34 -33.03 -9.91
N MET A 164 3.08 -31.88 -9.31
CA MET A 164 3.52 -30.59 -9.83
C MET A 164 4.68 -30.02 -9.01
N ASP A 165 5.60 -29.35 -9.68
CA ASP A 165 6.78 -28.71 -9.10
C ASP A 165 6.63 -27.18 -8.91
N ILE A 166 5.37 -26.70 -8.96
CA ILE A 166 4.97 -25.29 -8.76
C ILE A 166 3.89 -25.25 -7.68
N PRO A 167 3.68 -24.10 -7.01
CA PRO A 167 2.62 -23.92 -6.05
C PRO A 167 1.23 -24.29 -6.60
N VAL A 168 0.53 -25.16 -5.90
CA VAL A 168 -0.90 -25.46 -6.09
C VAL A 168 -1.60 -25.08 -4.78
N PHE A 169 -2.67 -24.31 -4.87
CA PHE A 169 -3.36 -23.72 -3.73
C PHE A 169 -4.86 -23.61 -4.02
N HIS A 170 -5.70 -24.13 -3.15
CA HIS A 170 -7.15 -24.01 -3.27
C HIS A 170 -7.63 -22.87 -2.38
N ASP A 171 -8.10 -21.78 -2.97
CA ASP A 171 -8.40 -20.56 -2.21
C ASP A 171 -9.59 -20.71 -1.26
N ASP A 172 -10.67 -21.41 -1.67
CA ASP A 172 -11.84 -21.63 -0.79
C ASP A 172 -11.50 -22.46 0.46
N GLN A 173 -10.45 -23.29 0.39
CA GLN A 173 -9.93 -24.01 1.55
C GLN A 173 -9.02 -23.11 2.37
N HIS A 174 -7.91 -22.69 1.77
CA HIS A 174 -6.79 -22.12 2.51
C HIS A 174 -6.88 -20.59 2.65
N GLY A 175 -7.49 -19.87 1.69
CA GLY A 175 -7.69 -18.43 1.79
C GLY A 175 -8.55 -18.08 3.00
N THR A 176 -9.73 -18.69 3.10
CA THR A 176 -10.63 -18.52 4.25
C THR A 176 -9.95 -18.89 5.57
N ALA A 177 -9.22 -20.02 5.59
CA ALA A 177 -8.52 -20.47 6.80
C ALA A 177 -7.47 -19.45 7.28
N ILE A 178 -6.65 -18.91 6.37
CA ILE A 178 -5.59 -17.95 6.71
C ILE A 178 -6.18 -16.66 7.29
N ILE A 179 -7.23 -16.11 6.67
CA ILE A 179 -7.83 -14.87 7.13
C ILE A 179 -8.59 -15.04 8.45
N ALA A 180 -9.35 -16.13 8.58
CA ALA A 180 -10.04 -16.47 9.83
C ALA A 180 -9.04 -16.66 10.98
N VAL A 181 -7.92 -17.34 10.72
CA VAL A 181 -6.83 -17.53 11.70
C VAL A 181 -6.16 -16.21 12.06
N ALA A 182 -5.92 -15.31 11.11
CA ALA A 182 -5.36 -13.98 11.40
C ALA A 182 -6.28 -13.18 12.36
N GLY A 183 -7.59 -13.18 12.10
CA GLY A 183 -8.57 -12.58 12.99
C GLY A 183 -8.62 -13.28 14.36
N LEU A 184 -8.54 -14.61 14.39
CA LEU A 184 -8.53 -15.38 15.63
C LEU A 184 -7.31 -15.05 16.51
N ILE A 185 -6.11 -14.94 15.95
CA ILE A 185 -4.89 -14.52 16.67
C ILE A 185 -5.14 -13.18 17.40
N ASN A 186 -5.74 -12.22 16.72
CA ASN A 186 -6.03 -10.91 17.29
C ASN A 186 -7.16 -10.93 18.30
N ALA A 187 -8.22 -11.69 18.05
CA ALA A 187 -9.33 -11.82 18.99
C ALA A 187 -8.89 -12.52 20.29
N LEU A 188 -8.06 -13.56 20.22
CA LEU A 188 -7.46 -14.21 21.39
C LEU A 188 -6.56 -13.25 22.16
N HIS A 189 -5.76 -12.44 21.47
CA HIS A 189 -4.93 -11.41 22.09
C HIS A 189 -5.77 -10.38 22.86
N LEU A 190 -6.86 -9.88 22.27
CA LEU A 190 -7.77 -8.91 22.93
C LEU A 190 -8.49 -9.50 24.13
N THR A 191 -8.86 -10.77 24.08
CA THR A 191 -9.58 -11.45 25.18
C THR A 191 -8.66 -12.11 26.20
N GLY A 192 -7.33 -12.08 25.98
CA GLY A 192 -6.32 -12.67 26.87
C GLY A 192 -6.39 -14.20 26.96
N ARG A 193 -6.91 -14.87 25.90
CA ARG A 193 -7.05 -16.32 25.86
C ARG A 193 -5.81 -17.04 25.34
N ASP A 194 -5.55 -18.23 25.90
CA ASP A 194 -4.46 -19.10 25.45
C ASP A 194 -4.98 -20.16 24.47
N LEU A 195 -4.21 -20.42 23.41
CA LEU A 195 -4.52 -21.41 22.36
C LEU A 195 -4.79 -22.83 22.90
N LYS A 196 -4.13 -23.20 24.00
CA LYS A 196 -4.21 -24.58 24.55
C LYS A 196 -5.46 -24.83 25.38
N THR A 197 -6.06 -23.76 25.91
CA THR A 197 -7.22 -23.87 26.82
C THR A 197 -8.51 -23.38 26.16
N THR A 198 -8.44 -22.67 25.06
CA THR A 198 -9.60 -22.10 24.35
C THR A 198 -10.45 -23.22 23.73
N ARG A 199 -11.77 -23.18 23.97
CA ARG A 199 -12.76 -24.09 23.38
C ARG A 199 -13.34 -23.48 22.11
N LEU A 200 -13.12 -24.17 20.97
CA LEU A 200 -13.58 -23.72 19.66
C LEU A 200 -14.63 -24.67 19.09
N VAL A 201 -15.75 -24.13 18.64
CA VAL A 201 -16.77 -24.86 17.90
C VAL A 201 -16.77 -24.39 16.45
N CYS A 202 -16.55 -25.31 15.50
CA CYS A 202 -16.65 -25.05 14.08
C CYS A 202 -17.94 -25.66 13.53
N ASN A 203 -18.85 -24.83 13.05
CA ASN A 203 -20.12 -25.26 12.45
C ASN A 203 -20.03 -25.21 10.92
N GLY A 204 -20.00 -26.38 10.33
CA GLY A 204 -19.69 -26.69 8.94
C GLY A 204 -18.60 -27.74 8.88
N ALA A 205 -18.63 -28.62 7.87
CA ALA A 205 -17.61 -29.62 7.63
C ALA A 205 -17.30 -29.77 6.13
N GLY A 206 -17.37 -28.62 5.43
CA GLY A 206 -16.97 -28.45 4.04
C GLY A 206 -15.48 -28.11 3.89
N ALA A 207 -15.09 -27.68 2.69
CA ALA A 207 -13.71 -27.36 2.32
C ALA A 207 -13.06 -26.34 3.28
N ALA A 208 -13.67 -25.18 3.46
CA ALA A 208 -13.15 -24.13 4.32
C ALA A 208 -13.08 -24.54 5.79
N ALA A 209 -14.11 -25.24 6.31
CA ALA A 209 -14.16 -25.65 7.72
C ALA A 209 -13.04 -26.64 8.08
N ILE A 210 -12.82 -27.65 7.26
CA ILE A 210 -11.73 -28.61 7.45
C ILE A 210 -10.37 -27.88 7.41
N ALA A 211 -10.14 -27.03 6.42
CA ALA A 211 -8.90 -26.28 6.28
C ALA A 211 -8.66 -25.32 7.46
N CYS A 212 -9.70 -24.65 7.99
CA CYS A 212 -9.60 -23.81 9.18
C CYS A 212 -9.15 -24.62 10.39
N VAL A 213 -9.81 -25.77 10.64
CA VAL A 213 -9.48 -26.63 11.78
C VAL A 213 -8.05 -27.19 11.68
N GLU A 214 -7.62 -27.60 10.48
CA GLU A 214 -6.25 -28.09 10.25
C GLU A 214 -5.22 -26.99 10.51
N LEU A 215 -5.42 -25.78 9.98
CA LEU A 215 -4.49 -24.68 10.18
C LEU A 215 -4.43 -24.25 11.66
N ILE A 216 -5.57 -24.19 12.35
CA ILE A 216 -5.65 -23.88 13.78
C ILE A 216 -4.88 -24.93 14.61
N LYS A 217 -5.03 -26.22 14.29
CA LYS A 217 -4.24 -27.28 14.95
C LYS A 217 -2.74 -27.16 14.70
N SER A 218 -2.36 -26.78 13.46
CA SER A 218 -0.94 -26.56 13.10
C SER A 218 -0.31 -25.40 13.87
N MET A 219 -1.11 -24.45 14.38
CA MET A 219 -0.66 -23.37 15.26
C MET A 219 -0.50 -23.79 16.72
N GLY A 220 -0.87 -25.00 17.08
CA GLY A 220 -0.71 -25.53 18.43
C GLY A 220 -1.99 -25.53 19.28
N PHE A 221 -3.17 -25.33 18.69
CA PHE A 221 -4.44 -25.61 19.37
C PHE A 221 -4.53 -27.09 19.74
N THR A 222 -5.02 -27.34 20.95
CA THR A 222 -5.28 -28.72 21.39
C THR A 222 -6.48 -29.27 20.62
N GLY A 223 -6.29 -30.34 19.87
CA GLY A 223 -7.34 -30.91 19.01
C GLY A 223 -8.61 -31.36 19.77
N GLU A 224 -8.48 -31.71 21.04
CA GLU A 224 -9.60 -32.08 21.92
C GLU A 224 -10.50 -30.87 22.28
N ASN A 225 -9.98 -29.64 22.17
CA ASN A 225 -10.72 -28.41 22.43
C ASN A 225 -11.43 -27.87 21.18
N ILE A 226 -11.31 -28.57 20.04
CA ILE A 226 -11.97 -28.17 18.79
C ILE A 226 -13.10 -29.13 18.48
N THR A 227 -14.34 -28.69 18.54
CA THR A 227 -15.52 -29.46 18.20
C THR A 227 -16.04 -29.08 16.83
N LEU A 228 -16.03 -30.04 15.89
CA LEU A 228 -16.56 -29.85 14.53
C LEU A 228 -18.01 -30.33 14.46
N CYS A 229 -18.89 -29.55 13.84
CA CYS A 229 -20.31 -29.88 13.62
C CYS A 229 -20.64 -29.86 12.12
N ASP A 230 -21.61 -30.68 11.73
CA ASP A 230 -22.22 -30.63 10.40
C ASP A 230 -23.77 -30.69 10.51
N THR A 231 -24.47 -30.87 9.39
CA THR A 231 -25.95 -30.94 9.33
C THR A 231 -26.54 -32.09 10.15
N LYS A 232 -25.73 -33.03 10.60
CA LYS A 232 -26.12 -34.20 11.46
C LYS A 232 -25.72 -34.00 12.91
N GLY A 233 -25.19 -32.82 13.26
CA GLY A 233 -24.71 -32.48 14.60
C GLY A 233 -23.19 -32.64 14.77
N VAL A 234 -22.78 -32.89 16.02
CA VAL A 234 -21.36 -32.98 16.41
C VAL A 234 -20.66 -34.18 15.76
N ILE A 235 -19.45 -33.95 15.25
CA ILE A 235 -18.55 -34.99 14.74
C ILE A 235 -17.77 -35.57 15.93
N HIS A 236 -18.32 -36.62 16.51
CA HIS A 236 -17.76 -37.28 17.71
C HIS A 236 -17.22 -38.69 17.39
N LYS A 237 -16.32 -39.18 18.22
CA LYS A 237 -15.84 -40.59 18.12
C LYS A 237 -16.98 -41.54 18.17
N GLY A 238 -16.99 -42.54 17.30
CA GLY A 238 -18.05 -43.53 17.19
C GLY A 238 -19.25 -43.15 16.33
N ARG A 239 -19.37 -41.91 15.87
CA ARG A 239 -20.39 -41.50 14.87
C ARG A 239 -20.12 -42.21 13.54
N ARG A 240 -21.17 -42.75 12.91
CA ARG A 240 -21.09 -43.46 11.63
C ARG A 240 -21.80 -42.72 10.48
N GLU A 241 -22.88 -42.00 10.78
CA GLU A 241 -23.71 -41.31 9.78
C GLU A 241 -23.00 -40.08 9.22
N GLY A 242 -22.93 -39.97 7.88
CA GLY A 242 -22.41 -38.81 7.17
C GLY A 242 -20.90 -38.57 7.37
N MET A 243 -20.14 -39.63 7.75
CA MET A 243 -18.70 -39.58 7.96
C MET A 243 -17.92 -39.85 6.67
N ASN A 244 -16.77 -39.23 6.57
CA ASN A 244 -15.71 -39.50 5.60
C ASN A 244 -14.34 -39.41 6.28
N GLN A 245 -13.25 -39.64 5.56
CA GLN A 245 -11.90 -39.64 6.13
C GLN A 245 -11.52 -38.28 6.75
N TRP A 246 -11.85 -37.15 6.09
CA TRP A 246 -11.53 -35.83 6.58
C TRP A 246 -12.30 -35.49 7.86
N LYS A 247 -13.59 -35.76 7.93
CA LYS A 247 -14.39 -35.57 9.13
C LYS A 247 -13.90 -36.47 10.27
N SER A 248 -13.54 -37.71 9.95
CA SER A 248 -13.08 -38.70 10.95
C SER A 248 -11.76 -38.27 11.61
N ALA A 249 -10.88 -37.54 10.89
CA ALA A 249 -9.63 -37.04 11.43
C ALA A 249 -9.84 -35.96 12.53
N HIS A 250 -11.02 -35.37 12.58
CA HIS A 250 -11.38 -34.31 13.56
C HIS A 250 -12.44 -34.76 14.58
N ALA A 251 -12.77 -36.05 14.66
CA ALA A 251 -13.74 -36.56 15.61
C ALA A 251 -13.18 -36.54 17.04
N VAL A 252 -13.90 -35.88 17.96
CA VAL A 252 -13.53 -35.72 19.37
C VAL A 252 -14.35 -36.63 20.30
N GLU A 253 -13.82 -36.92 21.49
CA GLU A 253 -14.54 -37.58 22.57
C GLU A 253 -15.41 -36.56 23.30
N THR A 254 -16.72 -36.65 23.18
CA THR A 254 -17.65 -35.67 23.78
C THR A 254 -19.06 -36.28 23.89
N ASP A 255 -19.81 -35.83 24.90
CA ASP A 255 -21.23 -36.14 25.07
C ASP A 255 -22.16 -35.20 24.27
N ALA A 256 -21.63 -34.09 23.76
CA ALA A 256 -22.39 -33.16 22.92
C ALA A 256 -22.82 -33.87 21.61
N ARG A 257 -24.08 -33.66 21.21
CA ARG A 257 -24.64 -34.25 19.99
C ARG A 257 -25.13 -33.18 19.00
N GLY A 258 -25.69 -32.12 19.49
CA GLY A 258 -26.17 -30.99 18.70
C GLY A 258 -25.23 -29.78 18.74
N LEU A 259 -25.47 -28.80 17.85
CA LEU A 259 -24.70 -27.55 17.84
C LEU A 259 -24.90 -26.79 19.16
N ALA A 260 -26.13 -26.77 19.70
CA ALA A 260 -26.41 -26.10 20.97
C ALA A 260 -25.60 -26.69 22.14
N ASP A 261 -25.45 -28.02 22.19
CA ASP A 261 -24.64 -28.67 23.23
C ASP A 261 -23.15 -28.30 23.08
N ALA A 262 -22.67 -28.21 21.85
CA ALA A 262 -21.26 -27.88 21.58
C ALA A 262 -20.91 -26.43 21.94
N VAL A 263 -21.82 -25.48 21.66
CA VAL A 263 -21.61 -24.05 21.85
C VAL A 263 -21.71 -23.65 23.32
N ASP A 264 -22.37 -24.43 24.16
CA ASP A 264 -22.51 -24.16 25.60
C ASP A 264 -21.15 -24.06 26.30
N GLY A 265 -20.83 -22.85 26.79
CA GLY A 265 -19.55 -22.50 27.40
C GLY A 265 -18.38 -22.46 26.41
N ALA A 266 -18.59 -22.44 25.09
CA ALA A 266 -17.53 -22.28 24.11
C ALA A 266 -17.00 -20.85 24.07
N ASP A 267 -15.69 -20.69 23.89
CA ASP A 267 -15.02 -19.38 23.76
C ASP A 267 -15.09 -18.83 22.34
N VAL A 268 -15.05 -19.71 21.34
CA VAL A 268 -14.97 -19.36 19.93
C VAL A 268 -15.98 -20.16 19.12
N PHE A 269 -16.72 -19.45 18.26
CA PHE A 269 -17.60 -20.03 17.26
C PHE A 269 -17.06 -19.67 15.85
N PHE A 270 -16.82 -20.68 15.02
CA PHE A 270 -16.52 -20.55 13.60
C PHE A 270 -17.70 -21.07 12.78
N GLY A 271 -18.49 -20.18 12.21
CA GLY A 271 -19.61 -20.46 11.32
C GLY A 271 -19.14 -20.52 9.87
N LEU A 272 -19.29 -21.69 9.24
CA LEU A 272 -19.00 -21.97 7.83
C LEU A 272 -20.12 -22.84 7.26
N SER A 273 -21.36 -22.44 7.54
CA SER A 273 -22.57 -23.24 7.34
C SER A 273 -23.67 -22.48 6.60
N VAL A 274 -24.75 -22.13 7.27
CA VAL A 274 -25.91 -21.47 6.66
C VAL A 274 -26.48 -20.39 7.59
N LYS A 275 -27.17 -19.42 6.98
CA LYS A 275 -27.91 -18.37 7.69
C LYS A 275 -28.74 -18.89 8.85
N GLY A 276 -28.68 -18.19 9.99
CA GLY A 276 -29.51 -18.46 11.18
C GLY A 276 -29.12 -19.72 11.96
N ALA A 277 -27.96 -20.34 11.65
CA ALA A 277 -27.51 -21.54 12.36
C ALA A 277 -27.11 -21.25 13.83
N LEU A 278 -26.65 -20.05 14.14
CA LEU A 278 -26.34 -19.61 15.50
C LEU A 278 -27.51 -18.79 16.05
N THR A 279 -28.17 -19.29 17.10
CA THR A 279 -29.37 -18.67 17.67
C THR A 279 -29.09 -17.86 18.93
N GLU A 280 -30.03 -16.97 19.33
CA GLU A 280 -29.89 -16.16 20.55
C GLU A 280 -29.59 -16.99 21.81
N PRO A 281 -30.30 -18.12 22.11
CA PRO A 281 -29.96 -18.97 23.26
C PRO A 281 -28.54 -19.50 23.23
N MET A 282 -28.03 -19.86 22.04
CA MET A 282 -26.65 -20.35 21.87
C MET A 282 -25.63 -19.24 22.15
N VAL A 283 -25.87 -18.01 21.65
CA VAL A 283 -24.97 -16.87 21.92
C VAL A 283 -24.94 -16.55 23.41
N ARG A 284 -26.08 -16.65 24.11
CA ARG A 284 -26.15 -16.43 25.56
C ARG A 284 -25.43 -17.51 26.37
N SER A 285 -25.37 -18.76 25.88
CA SER A 285 -24.71 -19.86 26.56
C SER A 285 -23.18 -19.91 26.33
N MET A 286 -22.64 -19.12 25.40
CA MET A 286 -21.20 -19.01 25.21
C MET A 286 -20.49 -18.42 26.43
N ALA A 287 -19.19 -18.67 26.53
CA ALA A 287 -18.33 -18.09 27.55
C ALA A 287 -18.36 -16.54 27.54
N ASP A 288 -17.84 -15.88 28.57
CA ASP A 288 -17.67 -14.43 28.63
C ASP A 288 -16.72 -13.95 27.53
N ASN A 289 -16.97 -12.77 26.95
CA ASN A 289 -16.22 -12.22 25.84
C ASN A 289 -16.02 -13.20 24.66
N PRO A 290 -17.11 -13.78 24.09
CA PRO A 290 -16.98 -14.79 23.05
C PRO A 290 -16.48 -14.17 21.73
N ILE A 291 -15.84 -15.03 20.95
CA ILE A 291 -15.34 -14.70 19.62
C ILE A 291 -16.23 -15.41 18.60
N ILE A 292 -16.91 -14.67 17.73
CA ILE A 292 -17.90 -15.19 16.78
C ILE A 292 -17.50 -14.83 15.37
N PHE A 293 -17.09 -15.84 14.57
CA PHE A 293 -16.87 -15.74 13.14
C PHE A 293 -18.08 -16.31 12.42
N ALA A 294 -18.99 -15.46 11.94
CA ALA A 294 -20.17 -15.86 11.18
C ALA A 294 -19.91 -15.65 9.68
N MET A 295 -19.31 -16.65 9.03
CA MET A 295 -18.71 -16.54 7.70
C MET A 295 -19.56 -17.15 6.59
N ALA A 296 -20.77 -17.61 6.86
CA ALA A 296 -21.68 -18.09 5.83
C ALA A 296 -21.98 -17.00 4.78
N ASN A 297 -22.00 -17.35 3.51
CA ASN A 297 -22.16 -16.43 2.39
C ASN A 297 -23.39 -16.87 1.55
N PRO A 298 -24.32 -15.95 1.12
CA PRO A 298 -24.26 -14.50 1.27
C PRO A 298 -24.70 -13.96 2.63
N ASP A 299 -25.45 -14.70 3.41
CA ASP A 299 -25.97 -14.29 4.71
C ASP A 299 -25.26 -15.05 5.84
N PRO A 300 -24.78 -14.37 6.91
CA PRO A 300 -24.07 -14.98 8.01
C PRO A 300 -24.98 -15.86 8.88
N GLU A 301 -24.39 -16.75 9.69
CA GLU A 301 -25.10 -17.57 10.68
C GLU A 301 -25.87 -16.75 11.73
N ILE A 302 -25.36 -15.56 12.02
CA ILE A 302 -25.98 -14.50 12.84
C ILE A 302 -25.36 -13.17 12.44
N THR A 303 -26.14 -12.08 12.45
CA THR A 303 -25.63 -10.75 12.12
C THR A 303 -24.98 -10.08 13.33
N PRO A 304 -24.01 -9.15 13.13
CA PRO A 304 -23.44 -8.37 14.23
C PRO A 304 -24.49 -7.62 15.07
N GLU A 305 -25.53 -7.07 14.46
CA GLU A 305 -26.61 -6.38 15.15
C GLU A 305 -27.42 -7.32 16.06
N GLU A 306 -27.68 -8.55 15.60
CA GLU A 306 -28.35 -9.57 16.43
C GLU A 306 -27.48 -9.93 17.63
N VAL A 307 -26.16 -10.08 17.46
CA VAL A 307 -25.23 -10.34 18.57
C VAL A 307 -25.18 -9.16 19.53
N GLU A 308 -25.03 -7.92 19.03
CA GLU A 308 -25.01 -6.70 19.87
C GLU A 308 -26.32 -6.52 20.67
N ALA A 309 -27.47 -6.98 20.12
CA ALA A 309 -28.75 -6.96 20.85
C ALA A 309 -28.81 -8.00 21.98
N ILE A 310 -28.01 -9.06 21.90
CA ILE A 310 -27.97 -10.16 22.91
C ILE A 310 -26.94 -9.87 24.00
N ARG A 311 -25.74 -9.38 23.60
CA ARG A 311 -24.60 -9.12 24.49
C ARG A 311 -23.61 -8.13 23.87
N ASP A 312 -22.92 -7.34 24.68
CA ASP A 312 -22.03 -6.25 24.29
C ASP A 312 -20.52 -6.58 24.38
N ASP A 313 -20.18 -7.76 24.89
CA ASP A 313 -18.80 -8.20 25.13
C ASP A 313 -18.23 -9.08 23.99
N ALA A 314 -19.00 -9.38 22.94
CA ALA A 314 -18.60 -10.25 21.86
C ALA A 314 -17.71 -9.56 20.80
N ILE A 315 -16.71 -10.28 20.29
CA ILE A 315 -15.98 -9.92 19.09
C ILE A 315 -16.60 -10.66 17.91
N VAL A 316 -17.12 -9.90 16.92
CA VAL A 316 -17.81 -10.46 15.77
C VAL A 316 -17.04 -10.19 14.47
N ALA A 317 -16.90 -11.21 13.63
CA ALA A 317 -16.35 -11.13 12.27
C ALA A 317 -17.30 -11.82 11.28
N THR A 318 -17.40 -11.30 10.05
CA THR A 318 -18.28 -11.88 9.01
C THR A 318 -17.59 -11.93 7.65
N GLY A 319 -18.18 -12.66 6.68
CA GLY A 319 -17.72 -12.62 5.27
C GLY A 319 -18.14 -11.36 4.51
N ARG A 320 -19.08 -10.56 5.02
CA ARG A 320 -19.69 -9.42 4.32
C ARG A 320 -18.82 -8.16 4.39
N SER A 321 -18.76 -7.42 3.29
CA SER A 321 -17.98 -6.18 3.18
C SER A 321 -18.60 -4.96 3.86
N ASP A 322 -19.87 -5.02 4.21
CA ASP A 322 -20.61 -3.96 4.88
C ASP A 322 -20.50 -4.02 6.42
N TYR A 323 -19.81 -5.03 6.95
CA TYR A 323 -19.57 -5.19 8.39
C TYR A 323 -18.10 -5.03 8.78
N PRO A 324 -17.81 -4.68 10.03
CA PRO A 324 -16.46 -4.71 10.59
C PRO A 324 -15.86 -6.14 10.54
N ASN A 325 -14.53 -6.22 10.58
CA ASN A 325 -13.80 -7.49 10.61
C ASN A 325 -14.15 -8.43 9.45
N GLN A 326 -14.15 -7.91 8.22
CA GLN A 326 -14.45 -8.71 7.05
C GLN A 326 -13.43 -9.82 6.85
N VAL A 327 -13.87 -11.07 6.85
CA VAL A 327 -13.08 -12.25 6.41
C VAL A 327 -13.19 -12.34 4.89
N ASN A 328 -12.15 -11.90 4.20
CA ASN A 328 -12.13 -11.85 2.74
C ASN A 328 -10.82 -12.43 2.20
N ASN A 329 -10.91 -13.46 1.36
CA ASN A 329 -9.75 -14.18 0.81
C ASN A 329 -8.79 -13.27 0.02
N VAL A 330 -9.25 -12.12 -0.49
CA VAL A 330 -8.41 -11.13 -1.19
C VAL A 330 -7.26 -10.59 -0.33
N LEU A 331 -7.39 -10.67 1.00
CA LEU A 331 -6.32 -10.33 1.93
C LEU A 331 -5.16 -11.34 1.92
N GLY A 332 -5.36 -12.54 1.39
CA GLY A 332 -4.41 -13.66 1.45
C GLY A 332 -3.83 -14.04 0.10
N PHE A 333 -4.65 -14.64 -0.78
CA PHE A 333 -4.16 -15.38 -1.96
C PHE A 333 -3.24 -14.57 -2.87
N PRO A 334 -3.49 -13.28 -3.20
CA PRO A 334 -2.63 -12.57 -4.15
C PRO A 334 -1.20 -12.41 -3.60
N TYR A 335 -1.11 -12.08 -2.34
CA TYR A 335 0.15 -11.80 -1.65
C TYR A 335 0.93 -13.08 -1.33
N ILE A 336 0.23 -14.17 -1.01
CA ILE A 336 0.82 -15.50 -0.80
C ILE A 336 1.47 -15.98 -2.09
N PHE A 337 0.76 -15.90 -3.22
CA PHE A 337 1.35 -16.23 -4.52
C PHE A 337 2.50 -15.30 -4.89
N ARG A 338 2.42 -14.00 -4.60
CA ARG A 338 3.53 -13.08 -4.82
C ARG A 338 4.79 -13.53 -4.09
N GLY A 339 4.70 -13.82 -2.80
CA GLY A 339 5.83 -14.31 -2.01
C GLY A 339 6.37 -15.65 -2.52
N ALA A 340 5.48 -16.59 -2.87
CA ALA A 340 5.85 -17.90 -3.40
C ALA A 340 6.53 -17.82 -4.79
N LEU A 341 6.01 -16.99 -5.70
CA LEU A 341 6.58 -16.80 -7.04
C LEU A 341 7.97 -16.17 -6.99
N ASP A 342 8.17 -15.15 -6.16
CA ASP A 342 9.42 -14.39 -6.10
C ASP A 342 10.61 -15.24 -5.60
N VAL A 343 10.35 -16.21 -4.73
CA VAL A 343 11.35 -17.22 -4.31
C VAL A 343 11.31 -18.50 -5.15
N ARG A 344 10.46 -18.57 -6.19
CA ARG A 344 10.25 -19.77 -7.02
C ARG A 344 9.97 -21.00 -6.14
N ALA A 345 9.04 -20.86 -5.19
CA ALA A 345 8.70 -21.96 -4.29
C ALA A 345 8.14 -23.16 -5.08
N SER A 346 8.48 -24.37 -4.62
CA SER A 346 7.94 -25.62 -5.20
C SER A 346 6.52 -25.93 -4.75
N THR A 347 6.10 -25.38 -3.61
CA THR A 347 4.77 -25.56 -3.03
C THR A 347 4.46 -24.40 -2.08
N ILE A 348 3.18 -24.25 -1.71
CA ILE A 348 2.76 -23.45 -0.56
C ILE A 348 2.44 -24.43 0.58
N ASN A 349 3.27 -24.43 1.63
CA ASN A 349 3.15 -25.29 2.79
C ASN A 349 2.50 -24.60 3.99
N ASP A 350 2.27 -25.32 5.09
CA ASP A 350 1.59 -24.77 6.27
C ASP A 350 2.41 -23.67 6.96
N ALA A 351 3.75 -23.75 6.95
CA ALA A 351 4.60 -22.69 7.49
C ALA A 351 4.38 -21.36 6.76
N MET A 352 4.22 -21.38 5.43
CA MET A 352 3.91 -20.20 4.62
C MET A 352 2.51 -19.66 4.90
N LYS A 353 1.52 -20.53 5.11
CA LYS A 353 0.13 -20.15 5.44
C LYS A 353 0.06 -19.49 6.82
N ILE A 354 0.75 -20.07 7.81
CA ILE A 354 0.83 -19.52 9.18
C ILE A 354 1.53 -18.16 9.14
N ALA A 355 2.67 -18.04 8.44
CA ALA A 355 3.38 -16.77 8.32
C ALA A 355 2.52 -15.67 7.67
N ALA A 356 1.68 -16.02 6.69
CA ALA A 356 0.72 -15.08 6.10
C ALA A 356 -0.34 -14.63 7.13
N ALA A 357 -0.89 -15.56 7.92
CA ALA A 357 -1.88 -15.24 8.95
C ALA A 357 -1.28 -14.36 10.07
N GLU A 358 -0.06 -14.65 10.52
CA GLU A 358 0.66 -13.86 11.51
C GLU A 358 0.97 -12.44 11.01
N ALA A 359 1.43 -12.31 9.75
CA ALA A 359 1.69 -11.01 9.14
C ALA A 359 0.40 -10.16 9.02
N LEU A 360 -0.73 -10.76 8.65
CA LEU A 360 -2.03 -10.09 8.63
C LEU A 360 -2.47 -9.64 10.02
N ALA A 361 -2.29 -10.50 11.03
CA ALA A 361 -2.62 -10.17 12.40
C ALA A 361 -1.76 -9.01 12.94
N GLU A 362 -0.46 -9.00 12.64
CA GLU A 362 0.46 -7.92 13.03
C GLU A 362 0.09 -6.59 12.36
N LEU A 363 -0.21 -6.60 11.06
CA LEU A 363 -0.65 -5.42 10.32
C LEU A 363 -1.89 -4.76 10.91
N ALA A 364 -2.85 -5.54 11.42
CA ALA A 364 -4.04 -5.01 12.05
C ALA A 364 -3.73 -4.27 13.38
N ARG A 365 -2.63 -4.61 14.05
CA ARG A 365 -2.19 -3.99 15.31
C ARG A 365 -1.44 -2.68 15.11
N GLU A 366 -0.93 -2.44 13.91
CA GLU A 366 -0.24 -1.21 13.56
C GLU A 366 -1.20 -0.08 13.21
N ASP A 367 -0.72 1.18 13.31
CA ASP A 367 -1.47 2.33 12.86
C ASP A 367 -1.78 2.27 11.36
N VAL A 368 -3.04 2.51 11.02
CA VAL A 368 -3.53 2.45 9.62
C VAL A 368 -3.12 3.72 8.86
N PRO A 369 -2.50 3.62 7.68
CA PRO A 369 -2.13 4.78 6.86
C PRO A 369 -3.33 5.60 6.36
N ASP A 370 -3.10 6.89 6.06
CA ASP A 370 -4.14 7.82 5.59
C ASP A 370 -4.78 7.40 4.27
N GLU A 371 -4.00 6.79 3.39
CA GLU A 371 -4.47 6.28 2.10
C GLU A 371 -5.57 5.23 2.30
N VAL A 372 -5.42 4.39 3.30
CA VAL A 372 -6.41 3.39 3.68
C VAL A 372 -7.63 4.06 4.30
N THR A 373 -7.42 5.04 5.19
CA THR A 373 -8.49 5.84 5.81
C THR A 373 -9.35 6.53 4.75
N ALA A 374 -8.72 7.13 3.73
CA ALA A 374 -9.43 7.79 2.63
C ALA A 374 -10.27 6.79 1.80
N ALA A 375 -9.77 5.57 1.57
CA ALA A 375 -10.50 4.54 0.84
C ALA A 375 -11.76 4.04 1.58
N TYR A 376 -11.83 4.23 2.90
CA TYR A 376 -12.94 3.81 3.77
C TYR A 376 -13.73 4.98 4.37
N GLY A 377 -13.92 6.04 3.60
CA GLY A 377 -14.83 7.13 3.96
C GLY A 377 -14.33 8.06 5.07
N GLY A 378 -13.02 8.09 5.34
CA GLY A 378 -12.39 9.01 6.28
C GLY A 378 -12.36 8.56 7.74
N ASN A 379 -12.99 7.45 8.07
CA ASN A 379 -12.86 6.84 9.39
C ASN A 379 -11.60 5.98 9.49
N ARG A 380 -10.67 6.35 10.36
CA ARG A 380 -9.44 5.58 10.58
C ARG A 380 -9.73 4.36 11.47
N PRO A 381 -9.59 3.12 10.94
CA PRO A 381 -9.72 1.93 11.77
C PRO A 381 -8.62 1.89 12.84
N ARG A 382 -8.96 1.38 14.02
CA ARG A 382 -8.02 1.18 15.14
C ARG A 382 -8.14 -0.24 15.64
N PHE A 383 -7.01 -0.84 15.98
CA PHE A 383 -6.97 -2.17 16.59
C PHE A 383 -7.90 -2.26 17.80
N GLY A 384 -8.75 -3.28 17.80
CA GLY A 384 -9.77 -3.50 18.82
C GLY A 384 -10.87 -4.43 18.31
N ALA A 385 -11.94 -4.62 19.08
CA ALA A 385 -13.03 -5.56 18.77
C ALA A 385 -13.67 -5.36 17.39
N LYS A 386 -13.64 -4.15 16.84
CA LYS A 386 -14.16 -3.81 15.49
C LYS A 386 -13.08 -3.74 14.39
N TYR A 387 -11.81 -4.04 14.71
CA TYR A 387 -10.71 -4.08 13.73
C TYR A 387 -9.64 -5.09 14.16
N ILE A 388 -9.91 -6.37 13.93
CA ILE A 388 -8.99 -7.49 14.18
C ILE A 388 -8.34 -8.04 12.90
N ILE A 389 -8.80 -7.60 11.73
CA ILE A 389 -8.31 -8.01 10.40
C ILE A 389 -8.07 -6.74 9.59
N PRO A 390 -6.97 -6.64 8.81
CA PRO A 390 -6.76 -5.51 7.90
C PRO A 390 -7.85 -5.41 6.83
N VAL A 391 -8.02 -4.23 6.26
CA VAL A 391 -8.98 -4.02 5.17
C VAL A 391 -8.35 -4.32 3.80
N PRO A 392 -9.12 -4.74 2.78
CA PRO A 392 -8.58 -5.17 1.48
C PRO A 392 -7.71 -4.16 0.73
N PHE A 393 -7.96 -2.86 0.91
CA PHE A 393 -7.17 -1.81 0.27
C PHE A 393 -6.01 -1.30 1.12
N ASP A 394 -5.63 -2.03 2.16
CA ASP A 394 -4.42 -1.70 2.94
C ASP A 394 -3.16 -1.91 2.09
N THR A 395 -2.46 -0.82 1.86
CA THR A 395 -1.30 -0.79 0.96
C THR A 395 -0.11 -1.59 1.48
N ARG A 396 -0.05 -1.83 2.78
CA ARG A 396 1.02 -2.58 3.45
C ARG A 396 0.93 -4.08 3.19
N LEU A 397 -0.24 -4.59 2.80
CA LEU A 397 -0.44 -6.01 2.46
C LEU A 397 0.55 -6.49 1.40
N LEU A 398 0.83 -5.67 0.37
CA LEU A 398 1.74 -6.03 -0.72
C LEU A 398 3.19 -6.18 -0.27
N THR A 399 3.58 -5.57 0.83
CA THR A 399 4.97 -5.64 1.33
C THR A 399 5.12 -6.68 2.43
N GLU A 400 4.24 -6.67 3.41
CA GLU A 400 4.44 -7.47 4.63
C GLU A 400 4.05 -8.93 4.45
N VAL A 401 2.93 -9.23 3.78
CA VAL A 401 2.49 -10.61 3.57
C VAL A 401 3.44 -11.39 2.64
N PRO A 402 3.82 -10.90 1.44
CA PRO A 402 4.76 -11.62 0.59
C PRO A 402 6.14 -11.80 1.23
N LYS A 403 6.61 -10.81 2.00
CA LYS A 403 7.88 -10.87 2.72
C LYS A 403 7.88 -12.00 3.77
N ALA A 404 6.81 -12.11 4.56
CA ALA A 404 6.63 -13.18 5.53
C ALA A 404 6.54 -14.56 4.87
N VAL A 405 5.77 -14.67 3.79
CA VAL A 405 5.60 -15.91 3.01
C VAL A 405 6.91 -16.35 2.36
N ALA A 406 7.66 -15.42 1.74
CA ALA A 406 8.95 -15.70 1.13
C ALA A 406 9.97 -16.18 2.17
N LYS A 407 10.01 -15.53 3.34
CA LYS A 407 10.85 -15.95 4.46
C LYS A 407 10.50 -17.37 4.92
N ALA A 408 9.23 -17.68 5.14
CA ALA A 408 8.78 -19.01 5.54
C ALA A 408 9.09 -20.08 4.48
N ALA A 409 8.99 -19.75 3.19
CA ALA A 409 9.39 -20.63 2.10
C ALA A 409 10.88 -20.95 2.12
N MET A 410 11.74 -19.96 2.40
CA MET A 410 13.19 -20.15 2.56
C MET A 410 13.50 -21.01 3.80
N ASP A 411 12.91 -20.67 4.93
CA ASP A 411 13.15 -21.36 6.21
C ASP A 411 12.70 -22.83 6.18
N SER A 412 11.63 -23.12 5.42
CA SER A 412 11.12 -24.50 5.21
C SER A 412 11.76 -25.25 4.03
N GLY A 413 12.73 -24.63 3.33
CA GLY A 413 13.50 -25.28 2.28
C GLY A 413 12.78 -25.50 0.94
N VAL A 414 11.61 -24.85 0.72
CA VAL A 414 10.85 -24.97 -0.52
C VAL A 414 11.18 -23.87 -1.55
N ALA A 415 11.96 -22.87 -1.17
CA ALA A 415 12.41 -21.80 -2.03
C ALA A 415 13.57 -22.25 -2.93
N ARG A 416 13.44 -22.08 -4.26
CA ARG A 416 14.51 -22.37 -5.25
C ARG A 416 15.38 -21.16 -5.55
N ARG A 417 14.89 -19.95 -5.27
CA ARG A 417 15.62 -18.69 -5.43
C ARG A 417 15.54 -17.87 -4.14
N PRO A 418 16.42 -18.14 -3.16
CA PRO A 418 16.40 -17.43 -1.89
C PRO A 418 16.65 -15.92 -2.06
N ILE A 419 15.95 -15.12 -1.28
CA ILE A 419 16.11 -13.67 -1.18
C ILE A 419 17.16 -13.40 -0.10
N VAL A 420 18.24 -12.68 -0.46
CA VAL A 420 19.35 -12.38 0.45
C VAL A 420 19.03 -11.21 1.39
N ASP A 421 18.34 -10.17 0.86
CA ASP A 421 17.96 -8.97 1.61
C ASP A 421 16.44 -8.79 1.55
N LEU A 422 15.76 -9.20 2.64
CA LEU A 422 14.31 -9.08 2.76
C LEU A 422 13.82 -7.62 2.82
N GLU A 423 14.67 -6.70 3.30
CA GLU A 423 14.31 -5.28 3.31
C GLU A 423 14.41 -4.66 1.91
N ALA A 424 15.42 -5.07 1.12
CA ALA A 424 15.48 -4.70 -0.29
C ALA A 424 14.28 -5.26 -1.06
N TYR A 425 13.89 -6.50 -0.79
CA TYR A 425 12.72 -7.12 -1.39
C TYR A 425 11.41 -6.37 -1.04
N GLY A 426 11.22 -5.98 0.22
CA GLY A 426 10.08 -5.15 0.62
C GLY A 426 10.02 -3.82 -0.16
N ARG A 427 11.19 -3.21 -0.43
CA ARG A 427 11.29 -2.00 -1.26
C ARG A 427 10.91 -2.25 -2.72
N GLU A 428 11.32 -3.40 -3.29
CA GLU A 428 10.93 -3.79 -4.67
C GLU A 428 9.42 -3.98 -4.77
N LEU A 429 8.80 -4.62 -3.78
CA LEU A 429 7.35 -4.81 -3.72
C LEU A 429 6.60 -3.47 -3.64
N SER A 430 7.05 -2.55 -2.80
CA SER A 430 6.50 -1.19 -2.72
C SER A 430 6.64 -0.45 -4.06
N ALA A 431 7.78 -0.58 -4.72
CA ALA A 431 8.06 0.07 -6.00
C ALA A 431 7.21 -0.47 -7.16
N ARG A 432 6.74 -1.71 -7.11
CA ARG A 432 5.81 -2.27 -8.11
C ARG A 432 4.49 -1.50 -8.15
N ARG A 433 4.07 -0.96 -7.03
CA ARG A 433 2.86 -0.15 -6.92
C ARG A 433 3.13 1.34 -7.08
N ASP A 434 4.23 1.84 -6.49
CA ASP A 434 4.62 3.26 -6.48
C ASP A 434 6.15 3.41 -6.62
N PRO A 435 6.66 3.72 -7.83
CA PRO A 435 8.10 3.95 -8.05
C PRO A 435 8.69 5.11 -7.23
N ILE A 436 7.88 6.08 -6.76
CA ILE A 436 8.33 7.13 -5.82
C ILE A 436 8.65 6.52 -4.45
N ALA A 437 7.96 5.47 -4.04
CA ALA A 437 8.22 4.79 -2.77
C ALA A 437 9.68 4.36 -2.63
N SER A 438 10.33 3.94 -3.71
CA SER A 438 11.76 3.56 -3.70
C SER A 438 12.68 4.73 -3.37
N THR A 439 12.38 5.93 -3.85
CA THR A 439 13.14 7.16 -3.56
C THR A 439 12.89 7.63 -2.12
N LEU A 440 11.65 7.66 -1.68
CA LEU A 440 11.30 8.00 -0.29
C LEU A 440 11.89 7.00 0.70
N GLN A 441 11.90 5.71 0.41
CA GLN A 441 12.51 4.69 1.26
C GLN A 441 14.01 4.90 1.43
N ARG A 442 14.75 5.30 0.38
CA ARG A 442 16.17 5.68 0.50
C ARG A 442 16.36 6.89 1.41
N ILE A 443 15.51 7.91 1.28
CA ILE A 443 15.50 9.09 2.15
C ILE A 443 15.26 8.66 3.60
N TYR A 444 14.22 7.87 3.85
CA TYR A 444 13.88 7.38 5.18
C TYR A 444 15.02 6.58 5.83
N GLN A 445 15.68 5.68 5.08
CA GLN A 445 16.81 4.93 5.60
C GLN A 445 17.98 5.82 6.02
N ARG A 446 18.28 6.86 5.22
CA ARG A 446 19.35 7.80 5.55
C ARG A 446 18.99 8.64 6.78
N VAL A 447 17.76 9.08 6.88
CA VAL A 447 17.25 9.84 8.04
C VAL A 447 17.27 8.96 9.30
N ARG A 448 16.86 7.69 9.24
CA ARG A 448 16.95 6.75 10.37
C ARG A 448 18.38 6.54 10.89
N ARG A 449 19.38 6.62 10.01
CA ARG A 449 20.80 6.52 10.41
C ARG A 449 21.33 7.78 11.11
N GLN A 450 20.71 8.92 10.83
CA GLN A 450 21.07 10.22 11.42
C GLN A 450 19.78 11.00 11.77
N PRO A 451 19.04 10.54 12.81
CA PRO A 451 17.78 11.17 13.20
C PRO A 451 17.97 12.67 13.50
N LYS A 452 16.99 13.48 13.12
CA LYS A 452 17.00 14.93 13.29
C LYS A 452 15.83 15.40 14.14
N ARG A 453 15.96 16.59 14.72
CA ARG A 453 14.89 17.28 15.43
C ARG A 453 14.16 18.19 14.44
N VAL A 454 12.91 17.79 14.09
CA VAL A 454 12.08 18.50 13.13
C VAL A 454 10.99 19.27 13.87
N VAL A 455 10.88 20.60 13.64
CA VAL A 455 9.76 21.36 14.18
C VAL A 455 8.59 21.36 13.19
N PHE A 456 7.42 20.96 13.69
CA PHE A 456 6.14 21.01 13.03
C PHE A 456 5.43 22.28 13.50
N ALA A 457 5.42 23.32 12.62
CA ALA A 457 5.03 24.68 13.05
C ALA A 457 3.54 24.82 13.40
N GLU A 458 2.69 23.92 12.92
CA GLU A 458 1.24 23.96 13.10
C GLU A 458 0.76 22.81 13.99
N GLY A 459 1.40 22.65 15.14
CA GLY A 459 1.20 21.53 16.07
C GLY A 459 -0.19 21.46 16.74
N GLU A 460 -1.04 22.46 16.57
CA GLU A 460 -2.44 22.42 17.02
C GLU A 460 -3.37 21.68 16.05
N GLU A 461 -2.90 21.41 14.82
CA GLU A 461 -3.71 20.76 13.79
C GLU A 461 -3.64 19.22 13.93
N PRO A 462 -4.77 18.51 13.97
CA PRO A 462 -4.78 17.05 14.19
C PRO A 462 -4.01 16.27 13.13
N GLN A 463 -3.99 16.73 11.88
CA GLN A 463 -3.21 16.15 10.80
C GLN A 463 -1.71 16.24 11.08
N VAL A 464 -1.25 17.38 11.59
CA VAL A 464 0.16 17.62 11.92
C VAL A 464 0.59 16.78 13.11
N MET A 465 -0.27 16.63 14.12
CA MET A 465 -0.02 15.74 15.28
C MET A 465 0.14 14.29 14.85
N ARG A 466 -0.77 13.79 13.97
CA ARG A 466 -0.65 12.43 13.43
C ARG A 466 0.61 12.24 12.60
N ALA A 467 0.96 13.23 11.79
CA ALA A 467 2.20 13.20 11.02
C ALA A 467 3.44 13.17 11.93
N ALA A 468 3.46 13.97 13.00
CA ALA A 468 4.53 13.96 13.99
C ALA A 468 4.64 12.60 14.70
N LEU A 469 3.52 12.03 15.12
CA LEU A 469 3.47 10.70 15.73
C LEU A 469 3.97 9.63 14.74
N SER A 470 3.54 9.68 13.49
CA SER A 470 3.99 8.76 12.43
C SER A 470 5.49 8.91 12.15
N PHE A 471 6.02 10.15 12.13
CA PHE A 471 7.45 10.43 11.97
C PHE A 471 8.29 9.77 13.06
N VAL A 472 7.86 9.89 14.32
CA VAL A 472 8.51 9.26 15.47
C VAL A 472 8.39 7.74 15.45
N ASN A 473 7.20 7.20 15.16
CA ASN A 473 6.94 5.76 15.05
C ASN A 473 7.82 5.09 14.00
N GLN A 474 8.06 5.77 12.89
CA GLN A 474 8.95 5.31 11.82
C GLN A 474 10.45 5.52 12.14
N ARG A 475 10.79 6.00 13.36
CA ARG A 475 12.17 6.24 13.84
C ARG A 475 12.93 7.22 12.94
N LEU A 476 12.24 8.25 12.40
CA LEU A 476 12.85 9.26 11.54
C LEU A 476 13.51 10.39 12.33
N GLY A 477 13.16 10.56 13.61
CA GLY A 477 13.74 11.57 14.47
C GLY A 477 12.85 11.98 15.62
N THR A 478 13.13 13.14 16.20
CA THR A 478 12.32 13.80 17.22
C THR A 478 11.42 14.83 16.54
N ALA A 479 10.13 14.82 16.88
CA ALA A 479 9.14 15.78 16.41
C ALA A 479 8.88 16.85 17.48
N ILE A 480 9.06 18.12 17.15
CA ILE A 480 8.74 19.25 18.01
C ILE A 480 7.43 19.85 17.51
N LEU A 481 6.34 19.67 18.25
CA LEU A 481 5.04 20.27 17.96
C LEU A 481 4.97 21.68 18.54
N LEU A 482 4.76 22.67 17.68
CA LEU A 482 4.66 24.08 18.11
C LEU A 482 3.18 24.49 18.16
N GLY A 483 2.71 24.92 19.32
CA GLY A 483 1.35 25.36 19.53
C GLY A 483 1.07 25.75 20.97
N ARG A 484 -0.19 26.09 21.28
CA ARG A 484 -0.64 26.32 22.66
C ARG A 484 -0.88 24.97 23.32
N SER A 485 -0.32 24.78 24.50
CA SER A 485 -0.34 23.49 25.20
C SER A 485 -1.77 23.00 25.45
N ASP A 486 -2.64 23.90 25.94
CA ASP A 486 -4.07 23.64 26.18
C ASP A 486 -4.82 23.18 24.92
N GLN A 487 -4.58 23.85 23.81
CA GLN A 487 -5.21 23.53 22.53
C GLN A 487 -4.68 22.19 21.96
N MET A 488 -3.37 21.93 22.09
CA MET A 488 -2.77 20.69 21.64
C MET A 488 -3.30 19.49 22.42
N GLU A 489 -3.40 19.61 23.76
CA GLU A 489 -3.96 18.57 24.62
C GLU A 489 -5.45 18.29 24.31
N GLU A 490 -6.25 19.34 24.11
CA GLU A 490 -7.67 19.22 23.74
C GLU A 490 -7.82 18.53 22.38
N THR A 491 -7.09 19.00 21.36
CA THR A 491 -7.12 18.43 19.99
C THR A 491 -6.65 16.97 19.99
N ALA A 492 -5.59 16.66 20.72
CA ALA A 492 -5.07 15.31 20.83
C ALA A 492 -6.08 14.36 21.49
N SER A 493 -6.74 14.82 22.58
CA SER A 493 -7.77 14.04 23.26
C SER A 493 -8.96 13.75 22.34
N GLN A 494 -9.46 14.77 21.61
CA GLN A 494 -10.57 14.60 20.65
C GLN A 494 -10.20 13.67 19.50
N ALA A 495 -8.96 13.75 19.00
CA ALA A 495 -8.47 12.92 17.91
C ALA A 495 -7.96 11.54 18.37
N GLY A 496 -7.84 11.30 19.67
CA GLY A 496 -7.31 10.09 20.28
C GLY A 496 -5.84 9.86 19.95
N ILE A 497 -5.03 10.93 19.98
CA ILE A 497 -3.60 10.92 19.71
C ILE A 497 -2.86 10.97 21.06
N ASP A 498 -1.90 10.07 21.25
CA ASP A 498 -1.02 10.07 22.42
C ASP A 498 0.21 10.98 22.16
N LEU A 499 0.27 12.10 22.86
CA LEU A 499 1.37 13.06 22.79
C LEU A 499 2.47 12.79 23.82
N ASP A 500 2.26 11.90 24.80
CA ASP A 500 3.26 11.56 25.84
C ASP A 500 4.30 10.57 25.34
N LYS A 501 4.29 10.25 24.05
CA LYS A 501 5.18 9.29 23.43
C LYS A 501 6.62 9.81 23.39
N PRO A 502 7.63 9.00 23.77
CA PRO A 502 9.03 9.36 23.65
C PRO A 502 9.40 9.77 22.22
N GLY A 503 10.02 10.94 22.07
CA GLY A 503 10.38 11.54 20.77
C GLY A 503 9.41 12.60 20.28
N ILE A 504 8.30 12.88 20.98
CA ILE A 504 7.44 14.03 20.77
C ILE A 504 7.79 15.09 21.82
N GLU A 505 8.09 16.31 21.40
CA GLU A 505 8.34 17.47 22.24
C GLU A 505 7.24 18.53 21.99
N LEU A 506 6.62 19.04 23.04
CA LEU A 506 5.63 20.13 22.94
C LEU A 506 6.29 21.47 23.24
N THR A 507 6.10 22.45 22.38
CA THR A 507 6.64 23.81 22.56
C THR A 507 5.56 24.86 22.43
N ASN A 508 5.45 25.73 23.44
CA ASN A 508 4.55 26.87 23.42
C ASN A 508 5.38 28.16 23.24
N ALA A 509 5.15 28.88 22.14
CA ALA A 509 5.91 30.08 21.77
C ALA A 509 5.91 31.17 22.89
N ARG A 510 4.80 31.32 23.60
CA ARG A 510 4.68 32.34 24.65
C ARG A 510 5.37 31.97 25.96
N LEU A 511 5.49 30.66 26.22
CA LEU A 511 6.07 30.13 27.45
C LEU A 511 7.54 29.70 27.30
N SER A 512 8.08 29.78 26.09
CA SER A 512 9.43 29.34 25.78
C SER A 512 10.48 30.28 26.37
N ASP A 513 11.46 29.75 27.06
CA ASP A 513 12.63 30.48 27.57
C ASP A 513 13.50 31.06 26.44
N ARG A 514 13.37 30.53 25.22
CA ARG A 514 14.09 30.98 24.02
C ARG A 514 13.43 32.19 23.34
N ARG A 515 12.21 32.55 23.73
CA ARG A 515 11.39 33.61 23.08
C ARG A 515 12.17 34.91 22.89
N ASP A 516 12.81 35.41 23.95
CA ASP A 516 13.50 36.71 23.90
C ASP A 516 14.72 36.66 22.98
N ALA A 517 15.45 35.54 22.94
CA ALA A 517 16.54 35.31 21.98
C ALA A 517 16.06 35.37 20.54
N TYR A 518 14.87 34.78 20.25
CA TYR A 518 14.28 34.83 18.89
C TYR A 518 13.80 36.23 18.51
N VAL A 519 13.27 36.99 19.46
CA VAL A 519 12.90 38.42 19.25
C VAL A 519 14.12 39.25 18.92
N GLU A 520 15.19 39.16 19.66
CA GLU A 520 16.44 39.88 19.39
C GLU A 520 17.05 39.48 18.04
N TYR A 521 17.08 38.17 17.74
CA TYR A 521 17.53 37.66 16.44
C TYR A 521 16.71 38.29 15.29
N LEU A 522 15.39 38.19 15.36
CA LEU A 522 14.49 38.73 14.33
C LEU A 522 14.57 40.23 14.22
N TYR A 523 14.68 40.95 15.33
CA TYR A 523 14.84 42.41 15.34
C TYR A 523 16.17 42.84 14.69
N ALA A 524 17.29 42.20 15.03
CA ALA A 524 18.56 42.44 14.41
C ALA A 524 18.52 42.32 12.87
N ARG A 525 17.72 41.41 12.35
CA ARG A 525 17.52 41.21 10.89
C ARG A 525 16.60 42.26 10.26
N LEU A 526 15.48 42.57 10.91
CA LEU A 526 14.38 43.33 10.29
C LEU A 526 14.38 44.83 10.62
N GLN A 527 15.19 45.29 11.58
CA GLN A 527 15.22 46.71 12.00
C GLN A 527 15.47 47.67 10.85
N ARG A 528 16.33 47.30 9.87
CA ARG A 528 16.60 48.14 8.67
C ARG A 528 15.50 48.05 7.63
N SER A 529 14.56 47.14 7.79
CA SER A 529 13.34 47.02 6.97
C SER A 529 12.14 47.72 7.62
N GLY A 530 12.38 48.50 8.70
CA GLY A 530 11.36 49.33 9.36
C GLY A 530 10.58 48.63 10.47
N TYR A 531 10.96 47.38 10.88
CA TYR A 531 10.34 46.69 12.00
C TYR A 531 10.88 47.22 13.32
N LEU A 532 9.97 47.48 14.24
CA LEU A 532 10.32 47.83 15.61
C LEU A 532 10.45 46.56 16.47
N HIS A 533 11.15 46.65 17.58
CA HIS A 533 11.29 45.54 18.53
C HIS A 533 9.92 44.94 18.94
N ARG A 534 8.91 45.83 19.22
CA ARG A 534 7.54 45.38 19.54
C ARG A 534 6.87 44.60 18.40
N ASP A 535 7.22 44.88 17.14
CA ASP A 535 6.66 44.17 15.98
C ASP A 535 7.26 42.75 15.91
N CYS A 536 8.57 42.64 16.15
CA CYS A 536 9.24 41.31 16.24
C CYS A 536 8.73 40.50 17.42
N LEU A 537 8.53 41.12 18.59
CA LEU A 537 7.91 40.47 19.74
C LEU A 537 6.50 39.94 19.43
N ARG A 538 5.70 40.75 18.71
CA ARG A 538 4.37 40.31 18.27
C ARG A 538 4.46 39.15 17.31
N LEU A 539 5.33 39.17 16.30
CA LEU A 539 5.53 38.07 15.36
C LEU A 539 5.91 36.78 16.07
N ILE A 540 6.90 36.81 16.94
CA ILE A 540 7.33 35.62 17.69
C ILE A 540 6.22 35.08 18.60
N ASN A 541 5.39 35.94 19.22
CA ASN A 541 4.33 35.50 20.12
C ASN A 541 3.05 35.02 19.42
N THR A 542 2.80 35.41 18.17
CA THR A 542 1.51 35.15 17.49
C THR A 542 1.63 34.41 16.19
N ASP A 543 2.83 34.30 15.62
CA ASP A 543 3.05 33.64 14.35
C ASP A 543 4.00 32.43 14.49
N ARG A 544 3.44 31.25 14.26
CA ARG A 544 4.11 29.97 14.42
C ARG A 544 5.28 29.79 13.46
N ASN A 545 5.16 30.32 12.22
CA ASN A 545 6.23 30.19 11.21
C ASN A 545 7.47 30.98 11.61
N HIS A 546 7.30 32.20 12.09
CA HIS A 546 8.44 33.02 12.56
C HIS A 546 9.13 32.37 13.74
N PHE A 547 8.37 31.84 14.70
CA PHE A 547 8.94 31.16 15.86
C PHE A 547 9.72 29.89 15.44
N ALA A 548 9.09 29.01 14.64
CA ALA A 548 9.71 27.76 14.18
C ALA A 548 10.94 28.03 13.29
N ALA A 549 10.88 29.01 12.40
CA ALA A 549 12.02 29.39 11.56
C ALA A 549 13.18 29.95 12.37
N CYS A 550 12.92 30.71 13.46
CA CYS A 550 13.96 31.15 14.39
C CYS A 550 14.56 29.99 15.19
N MET A 551 13.77 28.96 15.56
CA MET A 551 14.31 27.73 16.17
C MET A 551 15.36 27.08 15.26
N VAL A 552 15.06 26.95 13.98
CA VAL A 552 15.98 26.36 13.00
C VAL A 552 17.18 27.27 12.72
N ALA A 553 16.96 28.57 12.62
CA ALA A 553 18.02 29.55 12.37
C ALA A 553 19.07 29.54 13.48
N LEU A 554 18.65 29.44 14.74
CA LEU A 554 19.52 29.42 15.93
C LEU A 554 19.96 28.04 16.37
N GLY A 555 19.51 26.96 15.69
CA GLY A 555 19.96 25.58 15.95
C GLY A 555 19.24 24.87 17.10
N ASP A 556 18.09 25.40 17.57
CA ASP A 556 17.23 24.75 18.56
C ASP A 556 16.36 23.64 17.94
N ALA A 557 16.26 23.60 16.60
CA ALA A 557 15.78 22.51 15.77
C ALA A 557 16.68 22.37 14.53
N ASP A 558 16.73 21.16 13.95
CA ASP A 558 17.54 20.91 12.75
C ASP A 558 16.83 21.32 11.45
N SER A 559 15.51 21.14 11.41
CA SER A 559 14.68 21.48 10.24
C SER A 559 13.23 21.78 10.64
N MET A 560 12.45 22.26 9.66
CA MET A 560 11.06 22.71 9.86
C MET A 560 10.16 22.19 8.75
N VAL A 561 8.90 21.86 9.12
CA VAL A 561 7.79 21.67 8.17
C VAL A 561 6.60 22.53 8.58
N THR A 562 5.93 23.15 7.56
CA THR A 562 4.76 24.05 7.71
C THR A 562 3.92 24.07 6.45
N GLY A 563 2.78 24.78 6.42
CA GLY A 563 2.00 25.12 5.22
C GLY A 563 0.53 24.69 5.23
N ILE A 564 0.08 23.99 6.26
CA ILE A 564 -1.30 23.47 6.32
C ILE A 564 -2.33 24.60 6.50
N THR A 565 -2.00 25.65 7.23
CA THR A 565 -2.96 26.70 7.61
C THR A 565 -2.86 27.96 6.80
N ARG A 566 -1.92 28.05 5.86
CA ARG A 566 -1.73 29.25 5.03
C ARG A 566 -1.13 28.96 3.65
N ASN A 567 -1.33 29.90 2.72
CA ASN A 567 -0.79 29.79 1.37
C ASN A 567 0.73 29.67 1.35
N TYR A 568 1.25 28.91 0.39
CA TYR A 568 2.68 28.65 0.21
C TYR A 568 3.52 29.93 0.16
N SER A 569 3.09 30.94 -0.62
CA SER A 569 3.81 32.21 -0.73
C SER A 569 3.91 32.96 0.60
N THR A 570 2.82 32.98 1.38
CA THR A 570 2.81 33.62 2.72
C THR A 570 3.75 32.89 3.67
N ALA A 571 3.71 31.55 3.69
CA ALA A 571 4.62 30.76 4.52
C ALA A 571 6.08 30.96 4.11
N LEU A 572 6.37 31.06 2.81
CA LEU A 572 7.71 31.33 2.30
C LEU A 572 8.22 32.71 2.71
N ASP A 573 7.36 33.75 2.64
CA ASP A 573 7.71 35.12 3.07
C ASP A 573 8.03 35.14 4.58
N ASP A 574 7.26 34.43 5.41
CA ASP A 574 7.54 34.35 6.85
C ASP A 574 8.90 33.68 7.10
N VAL A 575 9.20 32.57 6.40
CA VAL A 575 10.47 31.87 6.50
C VAL A 575 11.65 32.74 6.06
N ARG A 576 11.52 33.47 4.93
CA ARG A 576 12.59 34.35 4.41
C ARG A 576 12.93 35.49 5.32
N ARG A 577 12.02 35.94 6.17
CA ARG A 577 12.33 36.93 7.22
C ARG A 577 13.27 36.39 8.28
N CYS A 578 13.31 35.08 8.48
CA CYS A 578 14.09 34.41 9.54
C CYS A 578 15.35 33.71 9.01
N VAL A 579 15.31 33.17 7.77
CA VAL A 579 16.38 32.33 7.21
C VAL A 579 16.89 32.95 5.89
N ASP A 580 18.21 32.91 5.71
CA ASP A 580 18.85 33.45 4.50
C ASP A 580 18.83 32.44 3.34
N VAL A 581 19.03 32.99 2.14
CA VAL A 581 19.36 32.20 0.96
C VAL A 581 20.80 31.69 1.12
N LYS A 582 21.04 30.43 0.79
CA LYS A 582 22.39 29.85 0.80
C LYS A 582 23.30 30.63 -0.19
N PRO A 583 24.51 31.08 0.22
CA PRO A 583 25.38 31.83 -0.67
C PRO A 583 25.64 31.10 -2.00
N GLY A 584 25.43 31.83 -3.11
CA GLY A 584 25.58 31.29 -4.47
C GLY A 584 24.41 30.44 -4.97
N HIS A 585 23.36 30.26 -4.19
CA HIS A 585 22.17 29.50 -4.53
C HIS A 585 20.95 30.38 -4.77
N ARG A 586 19.91 29.79 -5.36
CA ARG A 586 18.60 30.47 -5.57
C ARG A 586 17.50 29.63 -4.92
N VAL A 587 16.56 30.28 -4.28
CA VAL A 587 15.39 29.62 -3.72
C VAL A 587 14.43 29.25 -4.84
N ILE A 588 14.13 27.97 -4.99
CA ILE A 588 13.16 27.42 -5.94
C ILE A 588 12.28 26.37 -5.25
N GLY A 589 11.13 26.10 -5.86
CA GLY A 589 10.30 24.93 -5.54
C GLY A 589 10.36 23.91 -6.67
N ALA A 590 10.69 22.67 -6.37
CA ALA A 590 10.71 21.61 -7.37
C ALA A 590 9.75 20.47 -7.00
N SER A 591 9.00 19.96 -7.97
CA SER A 591 8.05 18.87 -7.74
C SER A 591 8.54 17.58 -8.41
N LEU A 592 8.56 16.50 -7.65
CA LEU A 592 8.84 15.16 -8.16
C LEU A 592 7.53 14.58 -8.69
N VAL A 593 7.48 14.27 -9.98
CA VAL A 593 6.29 13.74 -10.67
C VAL A 593 6.57 12.32 -11.13
N LEU A 594 5.74 11.40 -10.71
CA LEU A 594 5.72 10.03 -11.22
C LEU A 594 4.55 9.86 -12.18
N CYS A 595 4.85 9.51 -13.40
CA CYS A 595 3.86 9.21 -14.43
C CYS A 595 4.29 8.01 -15.26
N ARG A 596 3.43 7.00 -15.39
CA ARG A 596 3.67 5.79 -16.21
C ARG A 596 5.03 5.12 -15.95
N GLY A 597 5.39 4.98 -14.68
CA GLY A 597 6.66 4.34 -14.27
C GLY A 597 7.92 5.19 -14.48
N ARG A 598 7.80 6.44 -14.90
CA ARG A 598 8.90 7.40 -15.02
C ARG A 598 8.82 8.46 -13.92
N THR A 599 9.96 8.74 -13.32
CA THR A 599 10.10 9.82 -12.33
C THR A 599 10.81 10.99 -12.99
N VAL A 600 10.21 12.17 -12.95
CA VAL A 600 10.78 13.43 -13.43
C VAL A 600 10.68 14.51 -12.38
N LEU A 601 11.70 15.36 -12.30
CA LEU A 601 11.72 16.57 -11.47
C LEU A 601 11.30 17.76 -12.31
N VAL A 602 10.27 18.49 -11.88
CA VAL A 602 9.77 19.68 -12.57
C VAL A 602 10.10 20.93 -11.72
N ALA A 603 10.74 21.94 -12.29
CA ALA A 603 11.15 23.18 -11.63
C ALA A 603 10.97 24.41 -12.56
N ASP A 604 10.70 25.60 -12.04
CA ASP A 604 10.27 25.97 -10.70
C ASP A 604 8.75 25.84 -10.59
N THR A 605 8.27 25.19 -9.52
CA THR A 605 6.83 24.93 -9.34
C THR A 605 6.18 25.79 -8.26
N ALA A 606 6.92 26.74 -7.63
CA ALA A 606 6.38 27.44 -6.47
C ALA A 606 6.87 28.85 -6.15
N VAL A 607 8.01 29.28 -6.69
CA VAL A 607 8.71 30.49 -6.16
C VAL A 607 8.82 31.64 -7.15
N ILE A 608 9.29 31.38 -8.38
CA ILE A 608 9.62 32.44 -9.33
C ILE A 608 8.55 32.50 -10.43
N ASP A 609 7.74 33.54 -10.42
CA ASP A 609 6.60 33.66 -11.34
C ASP A 609 7.03 33.73 -12.81
N MET A 610 7.88 34.69 -13.15
CA MET A 610 8.38 34.95 -14.51
C MET A 610 9.91 35.07 -14.51
N PRO A 611 10.63 33.93 -14.56
CA PRO A 611 12.09 33.95 -14.47
C PRO A 611 12.72 34.61 -15.68
N THR A 612 13.82 35.33 -15.44
CA THR A 612 14.76 35.83 -16.48
C THR A 612 15.60 34.67 -17.02
N SER A 613 16.35 34.88 -18.11
CA SER A 613 17.28 33.87 -18.66
C SER A 613 18.33 33.43 -17.63
N GLN A 614 18.83 34.39 -16.82
CA GLN A 614 19.76 34.12 -15.72
C GLN A 614 19.11 33.22 -14.64
N GLU A 615 17.90 33.56 -14.25
CA GLU A 615 17.14 32.79 -13.25
C GLU A 615 16.76 31.41 -13.74
N LEU A 616 16.46 31.23 -15.04
CA LEU A 616 16.24 29.89 -15.63
C LEU A 616 17.49 29.02 -15.56
N ALA A 617 18.68 29.59 -15.78
CA ALA A 617 19.94 28.87 -15.62
C ALA A 617 20.18 28.52 -14.15
N ASP A 618 19.90 29.43 -13.20
CA ASP A 618 20.00 29.14 -11.76
C ASP A 618 19.03 28.03 -11.34
N ILE A 619 17.77 28.03 -11.84
CA ILE A 619 16.77 26.97 -11.61
C ILE A 619 17.29 25.62 -12.11
N ALA A 620 17.94 25.58 -13.29
CA ALA A 620 18.50 24.35 -13.84
C ALA A 620 19.59 23.76 -12.94
N GLU A 621 20.50 24.59 -12.42
CA GLU A 621 21.57 24.15 -11.50
C GLU A 621 21.01 23.65 -10.17
N GLU A 622 20.04 24.36 -9.58
CA GLU A 622 19.40 23.94 -8.32
C GLU A 622 18.63 22.62 -8.49
N ALA A 623 17.88 22.49 -9.59
CA ALA A 623 17.12 21.29 -9.90
C ALA A 623 18.04 20.07 -10.19
N ALA A 624 19.15 20.28 -10.91
CA ALA A 624 20.16 19.26 -11.14
C ALA A 624 20.82 18.81 -9.83
N GLY A 625 21.16 19.75 -8.94
CA GLY A 625 21.66 19.47 -7.61
C GLY A 625 20.68 18.65 -6.76
N LEU A 626 19.39 19.00 -6.80
CA LEU A 626 18.33 18.23 -6.10
C LEU A 626 18.20 16.80 -6.68
N ALA A 627 18.21 16.65 -8.01
CA ALA A 627 18.16 15.34 -8.66
C ALA A 627 19.31 14.44 -8.19
N ARG A 628 20.54 14.95 -8.13
CA ARG A 628 21.70 14.21 -7.61
C ARG A 628 21.54 13.81 -6.16
N ARG A 629 21.06 14.70 -5.28
CA ARG A 629 20.79 14.36 -3.89
C ARG A 629 19.77 13.22 -3.78
N MET A 630 18.78 13.18 -4.68
CA MET A 630 17.81 12.11 -4.76
C MET A 630 18.33 10.82 -5.43
N GLY A 631 19.59 10.82 -5.90
CA GLY A 631 20.25 9.65 -6.51
C GLY A 631 20.01 9.47 -8.00
N TYR A 632 19.62 10.54 -8.70
CA TYR A 632 19.47 10.56 -10.16
C TYR A 632 20.65 11.29 -10.81
N GLU A 633 21.17 10.77 -11.93
CA GLU A 633 22.07 11.53 -12.79
C GLU A 633 21.21 12.52 -13.59
N PRO A 634 21.43 13.85 -13.45
CA PRO A 634 20.53 14.84 -14.05
C PRO A 634 20.71 14.93 -15.57
N LYS A 635 19.61 14.84 -16.28
CA LYS A 635 19.44 15.15 -17.70
C LYS A 635 18.41 16.27 -17.81
N VAL A 636 18.89 17.48 -17.98
CA VAL A 636 18.07 18.70 -17.83
C VAL A 636 17.57 19.17 -19.20
N ALA A 637 16.25 19.22 -19.38
CA ALA A 637 15.62 19.81 -20.54
C ALA A 637 15.09 21.21 -20.19
N MET A 638 15.56 22.22 -20.93
CA MET A 638 15.06 23.58 -20.86
C MET A 638 13.83 23.71 -21.75
N LEU A 639 12.63 23.70 -21.16
CA LEU A 639 11.38 23.56 -21.91
C LEU A 639 10.85 24.87 -22.48
N ALA A 640 10.35 24.79 -23.70
CA ALA A 640 9.56 25.84 -24.36
C ALA A 640 8.50 25.22 -25.30
N TYR A 641 7.65 26.03 -25.90
CA TYR A 641 6.77 25.59 -26.99
C TYR A 641 7.52 25.41 -28.32
N SER A 642 8.75 25.95 -28.43
CA SER A 642 9.67 25.89 -29.54
C SER A 642 10.70 24.81 -29.33
N THR A 643 11.27 24.27 -30.41
CA THR A 643 12.35 23.29 -30.36
C THR A 643 13.51 23.78 -31.27
N PHE A 644 14.66 24.03 -30.66
CA PHE A 644 15.90 24.47 -31.32
C PHE A 644 15.72 25.62 -32.34
N GLY A 645 14.91 26.62 -31.98
CA GLY A 645 14.74 27.84 -32.79
C GLY A 645 13.45 27.89 -33.60
N HIS A 646 12.65 26.83 -33.65
CA HIS A 646 11.42 26.81 -34.43
C HIS A 646 10.21 26.31 -33.64
N PRO A 647 9.05 27.02 -33.65
CA PRO A 647 8.84 28.35 -34.19
C PRO A 647 9.55 29.43 -33.37
N PRO A 648 9.98 30.53 -34.00
CA PRO A 648 10.67 31.62 -33.30
C PRO A 648 9.72 32.38 -32.37
N GLY A 649 10.25 32.98 -31.31
CA GLY A 649 9.49 33.83 -30.39
C GLY A 649 10.30 34.25 -29.17
N GLU A 650 9.99 35.47 -28.67
CA GLU A 650 10.71 36.10 -27.56
C GLU A 650 10.82 35.21 -26.31
N ARG A 651 9.75 34.48 -25.95
CA ARG A 651 9.75 33.63 -24.78
C ARG A 651 10.64 32.39 -24.95
N ALA A 652 10.71 31.84 -26.17
CA ALA A 652 11.59 30.73 -26.51
C ALA A 652 13.06 31.17 -26.55
N GLU A 653 13.30 32.40 -27.05
CA GLU A 653 14.62 33.03 -27.10
C GLU A 653 15.22 33.21 -25.69
N LYS A 654 14.39 33.61 -24.71
CA LYS A 654 14.78 33.69 -23.31
C LYS A 654 15.30 32.34 -22.77
N VAL A 655 14.64 31.24 -23.11
CA VAL A 655 15.06 29.89 -22.70
C VAL A 655 16.39 29.48 -23.39
N ARG A 656 16.53 29.80 -24.67
CA ARG A 656 17.77 29.59 -25.43
C ARG A 656 18.94 30.36 -24.84
N GLU A 657 18.70 31.60 -24.44
CA GLU A 657 19.71 32.42 -23.78
C GLU A 657 20.14 31.79 -22.45
N ALA A 658 19.21 31.18 -21.68
CA ALA A 658 19.54 30.44 -20.47
C ALA A 658 20.47 29.24 -20.76
N VAL A 659 20.27 28.51 -21.85
CA VAL A 659 21.20 27.45 -22.29
C VAL A 659 22.59 28.00 -22.59
N THR A 660 22.66 29.19 -23.27
CA THR A 660 23.93 29.87 -23.51
C THR A 660 24.63 30.27 -22.20
N ILE A 661 23.87 30.63 -21.17
CA ILE A 661 24.43 30.96 -19.86
C ILE A 661 25.00 29.69 -19.20
N LEU A 662 24.31 28.54 -19.26
CA LEU A 662 24.83 27.26 -18.78
C LEU A 662 26.13 26.85 -19.51
N ASP A 663 26.21 27.09 -20.85
CA ASP A 663 27.42 26.84 -21.62
C ASP A 663 28.62 27.69 -21.11
N ARG A 664 28.38 28.95 -20.78
CA ARG A 664 29.42 29.84 -20.21
C ARG A 664 29.86 29.42 -18.81
N ARG A 665 28.92 28.89 -18.00
CA ARG A 665 29.20 28.39 -16.64
C ARG A 665 29.93 27.08 -16.63
N ARG A 666 29.91 26.31 -17.75
CA ARG A 666 30.52 24.97 -17.87
C ARG A 666 30.03 24.01 -16.79
N VAL A 667 28.70 23.91 -16.63
CA VAL A 667 28.08 23.02 -15.66
C VAL A 667 28.44 21.56 -15.91
N ASP A 668 28.39 20.74 -14.87
CA ASP A 668 28.86 19.35 -14.86
C ASP A 668 27.75 18.30 -15.04
N PHE A 669 26.60 18.68 -15.63
CA PHE A 669 25.48 17.80 -15.93
C PHE A 669 25.04 17.94 -17.40
N GLU A 670 24.31 16.92 -17.89
CA GLU A 670 23.73 16.99 -19.24
C GLU A 670 22.54 17.98 -19.26
N TYR A 671 22.55 18.87 -20.26
CA TYR A 671 21.44 19.80 -20.50
C TYR A 671 21.35 20.14 -21.97
N ASP A 672 20.13 20.47 -22.42
CA ASP A 672 19.89 21.03 -23.74
C ASP A 672 18.54 21.79 -23.80
N GLY A 673 18.33 22.53 -24.89
CA GLY A 673 17.11 23.29 -25.18
C GLY A 673 17.38 24.56 -25.98
N GLU A 674 16.40 25.36 -26.26
CA GLU A 674 14.99 25.15 -25.86
C GLU A 674 14.40 23.94 -26.64
N MET A 675 13.54 23.17 -25.99
CA MET A 675 12.84 22.08 -26.64
C MET A 675 11.41 21.89 -26.08
N ALA A 676 10.54 21.31 -26.91
CA ALA A 676 9.19 20.92 -26.48
C ALA A 676 9.23 19.68 -25.57
N ALA A 677 8.21 19.52 -24.74
CA ALA A 677 8.17 18.46 -23.74
C ALA A 677 8.13 17.04 -24.35
N ASP A 678 7.53 16.86 -25.51
CA ASP A 678 7.50 15.60 -26.25
C ASP A 678 8.89 15.23 -26.77
N VAL A 679 9.67 16.18 -27.25
CA VAL A 679 11.08 15.98 -27.64
C VAL A 679 11.93 15.60 -26.43
N ALA A 680 11.74 16.30 -25.30
CA ALA A 680 12.50 16.02 -24.07
C ALA A 680 12.22 14.62 -23.46
N LEU A 681 11.01 14.10 -23.64
CA LEU A 681 10.55 12.88 -22.95
C LEU A 681 10.44 11.65 -23.85
N ASN A 682 10.35 11.80 -25.18
CA ASN A 682 10.22 10.71 -26.11
C ASN A 682 11.51 10.50 -26.93
N PRO A 683 12.22 9.37 -26.74
CA PRO A 683 13.48 9.10 -27.44
C PRO A 683 13.33 9.00 -28.96
N GLU A 684 12.17 8.58 -29.48
CA GLU A 684 11.93 8.49 -30.93
C GLU A 684 11.81 9.88 -31.57
N ILE A 685 11.17 10.82 -30.87
CA ILE A 685 11.08 12.21 -31.33
C ILE A 685 12.43 12.89 -31.16
N MET A 686 13.12 12.68 -30.04
CA MET A 686 14.46 13.21 -29.79
C MET A 686 15.47 12.78 -30.87
N ALA A 687 15.35 11.53 -31.37
CA ALA A 687 16.22 11.00 -32.43
C ALA A 687 16.12 11.78 -33.77
N GLN A 688 15.07 12.59 -33.98
CA GLN A 688 14.96 13.48 -35.13
C GLN A 688 15.93 14.68 -35.04
N TYR A 689 16.52 14.89 -33.86
CA TYR A 689 17.48 15.97 -33.57
C TYR A 689 18.84 15.35 -33.17
N PRO A 690 19.63 14.82 -34.12
CA PRO A 690 20.86 14.08 -33.80
C PRO A 690 21.95 14.91 -33.15
N PHE A 691 21.80 16.23 -33.12
CA PHE A 691 22.68 17.18 -32.44
C PHE A 691 22.25 17.45 -30.98
N CYS A 692 21.14 16.90 -30.50
CA CYS A 692 20.71 17.04 -29.11
C CYS A 692 21.79 16.47 -28.18
N ARG A 693 22.11 17.24 -27.15
CA ARG A 693 23.20 16.93 -26.20
C ARG A 693 22.79 15.93 -25.11
N LEU A 694 21.49 15.67 -24.96
CA LEU A 694 21.00 14.70 -23.98
C LEU A 694 21.23 13.26 -24.49
N SER A 695 21.83 12.41 -23.65
CA SER A 695 22.07 11.00 -23.95
C SER A 695 20.82 10.10 -23.91
N GLY A 696 19.66 10.68 -23.59
CA GLY A 696 18.36 10.00 -23.49
C GLY A 696 17.30 10.94 -22.87
N PRO A 697 16.09 10.42 -22.63
CA PRO A 697 14.99 11.21 -22.11
C PRO A 697 15.36 11.98 -20.85
N ALA A 698 14.93 13.23 -20.78
CA ALA A 698 15.16 14.11 -19.64
C ALA A 698 14.46 13.57 -18.37
N ASN A 699 15.11 13.74 -17.22
CA ASN A 699 14.57 13.47 -15.89
C ASN A 699 14.46 14.74 -15.03
N VAL A 700 14.94 15.89 -15.55
CA VAL A 700 14.75 17.22 -14.96
C VAL A 700 14.18 18.14 -16.03
N LEU A 701 13.02 18.72 -15.76
CA LEU A 701 12.29 19.60 -16.67
C LEU A 701 12.26 21.02 -16.08
N VAL A 702 12.99 21.94 -16.71
CA VAL A 702 12.95 23.35 -16.33
C VAL A 702 11.88 24.05 -17.15
N MET A 703 10.85 24.51 -16.47
CA MET A 703 9.70 25.17 -17.09
C MET A 703 9.97 26.67 -17.32
N PRO A 704 9.42 27.26 -18.40
CA PRO A 704 9.71 28.66 -18.74
C PRO A 704 9.10 29.66 -17.77
N ALA A 705 8.14 29.25 -16.95
CA ALA A 705 7.50 30.07 -15.93
C ALA A 705 6.72 29.22 -14.93
N PHE A 706 6.44 29.72 -13.75
CA PHE A 706 5.64 29.11 -12.70
C PHE A 706 4.25 28.65 -13.18
N HIS A 707 3.59 29.49 -14.01
CA HIS A 707 2.29 29.12 -14.59
C HIS A 707 2.30 27.77 -15.30
N SER A 708 3.27 27.57 -16.20
CA SER A 708 3.37 26.32 -16.96
C SER A 708 3.69 25.14 -16.05
N ALA A 709 4.57 25.33 -15.07
CA ALA A 709 4.95 24.28 -14.11
C ALA A 709 3.76 23.88 -13.22
N SER A 710 3.11 24.85 -12.59
CA SER A 710 2.00 24.60 -11.66
C SER A 710 0.78 23.99 -12.35
N ILE A 711 0.43 24.47 -13.56
CA ILE A 711 -0.70 23.92 -14.32
C ILE A 711 -0.39 22.48 -14.76
N SER A 712 0.79 22.26 -15.35
CA SER A 712 1.17 20.94 -15.87
C SER A 712 1.24 19.88 -14.77
N THR A 713 1.85 20.18 -13.62
CA THR A 713 1.95 19.24 -12.51
C THR A 713 0.59 18.86 -11.94
N LYS A 714 -0.32 19.84 -11.77
CA LYS A 714 -1.68 19.59 -11.29
C LYS A 714 -2.53 18.84 -12.32
N MET A 715 -2.41 19.15 -13.61
CA MET A 715 -3.10 18.41 -14.66
C MET A 715 -2.61 16.95 -14.73
N LEU A 716 -1.32 16.70 -14.58
CA LEU A 716 -0.78 15.34 -14.54
C LEU A 716 -1.29 14.58 -13.31
N GLN A 717 -1.42 15.25 -12.16
CA GLN A 717 -1.95 14.65 -10.94
C GLN A 717 -3.42 14.26 -11.10
N GLU A 718 -4.27 15.19 -11.55
CA GLU A 718 -5.73 14.98 -11.59
C GLU A 718 -6.19 14.15 -12.79
N LEU A 719 -5.61 14.37 -13.98
CA LEU A 719 -6.02 13.70 -15.22
C LEU A 719 -5.14 12.49 -15.56
N GLY A 720 -3.85 12.53 -15.22
CA GLY A 720 -2.89 11.50 -15.55
C GLY A 720 -2.71 10.42 -14.48
N GLY A 721 -3.37 10.54 -13.33
CA GLY A 721 -3.18 9.64 -12.19
C GLY A 721 -1.73 9.62 -11.67
N SER A 722 -0.99 10.72 -11.90
CA SER A 722 0.40 10.83 -11.49
C SER A 722 0.52 11.12 -10.00
N THR A 723 1.50 10.52 -9.33
CA THR A 723 1.86 10.91 -7.97
C THR A 723 2.79 12.12 -8.02
N VAL A 724 2.49 13.16 -7.25
CA VAL A 724 3.30 14.39 -7.18
C VAL A 724 3.74 14.61 -5.73
N ILE A 725 5.06 14.76 -5.50
CA ILE A 725 5.64 15.13 -4.21
C ILE A 725 6.27 16.50 -4.33
N GLY A 726 5.85 17.43 -3.49
CA GLY A 726 6.35 18.79 -3.48
C GLY A 726 5.23 19.85 -3.42
N PRO A 727 5.58 21.12 -3.66
CA PRO A 727 6.91 21.64 -4.05
C PRO A 727 7.98 21.44 -2.98
N LEU A 728 9.14 20.89 -3.37
CA LEU A 728 10.30 20.74 -2.50
C LEU A 728 11.09 22.06 -2.51
N LEU A 729 11.20 22.70 -1.38
CA LEU A 729 11.90 23.98 -1.23
C LEU A 729 13.41 23.74 -1.11
N VAL A 730 14.18 24.34 -1.98
CA VAL A 730 15.65 24.29 -1.98
C VAL A 730 16.25 25.69 -2.10
N GLY A 731 17.54 25.82 -1.82
CA GLY A 731 18.29 27.09 -1.94
C GLY A 731 18.32 27.94 -0.67
N LEU A 732 17.65 27.56 0.41
CA LEU A 732 17.81 28.19 1.72
C LEU A 732 19.05 27.66 2.46
N ASP A 733 19.62 28.47 3.33
CA ASP A 733 20.74 28.10 4.21
C ASP A 733 20.34 27.04 5.25
N LYS A 734 19.07 26.97 5.59
CA LYS A 734 18.50 26.00 6.51
C LYS A 734 17.45 25.13 5.82
N SER A 735 17.32 23.89 6.27
CA SER A 735 16.37 22.95 5.69
C SER A 735 14.96 23.21 6.20
N ILE A 736 14.11 23.73 5.34
CA ILE A 736 12.70 24.01 5.63
C ILE A 736 11.86 23.50 4.47
N GLN A 737 10.74 22.85 4.76
CA GLN A 737 9.77 22.42 3.75
C GLN A 737 8.40 23.03 4.04
N ILE A 738 7.71 23.42 2.93
CA ILE A 738 6.38 23.99 2.99
C ILE A 738 5.44 23.06 2.22
N THR A 739 4.41 22.55 2.90
CA THR A 739 3.40 21.68 2.31
C THR A 739 2.27 22.49 1.67
N SER A 740 1.34 21.83 0.96
CA SER A 740 0.09 22.45 0.54
C SER A 740 -0.93 22.46 1.69
N MET A 741 -1.91 23.38 1.63
CA MET A 741 -3.03 23.42 2.59
C MET A 741 -3.91 22.18 2.51
N SER A 742 -3.86 21.40 1.43
CA SER A 742 -4.58 20.14 1.23
C SER A 742 -3.72 18.90 1.47
N ALA A 743 -2.52 19.05 2.06
CA ALA A 743 -1.61 17.93 2.31
C ALA A 743 -2.22 16.97 3.33
N ARG A 744 -2.10 15.68 3.07
CA ARG A 744 -2.48 14.61 3.99
C ARG A 744 -1.39 14.36 5.02
N ASP A 745 -1.70 13.62 6.07
CA ASP A 745 -0.74 13.24 7.12
C ASP A 745 0.53 12.59 6.51
N SER A 746 0.37 11.71 5.51
CA SER A 746 1.48 11.07 4.78
C SER A 746 2.36 12.08 4.00
N ASP A 747 1.75 13.10 3.40
CA ASP A 747 2.49 14.14 2.67
C ASP A 747 3.34 14.97 3.64
N ILE A 748 2.80 15.28 4.81
CA ILE A 748 3.53 16.01 5.87
C ILE A 748 4.70 15.17 6.38
N VAL A 749 4.53 13.86 6.61
CA VAL A 749 5.62 12.95 7.00
C VAL A 749 6.71 12.92 5.94
N ASN A 750 6.33 12.80 4.66
CA ASN A 750 7.28 12.82 3.54
C ASN A 750 8.08 14.13 3.52
N MET A 751 7.41 15.27 3.68
CA MET A 751 8.07 16.58 3.70
C MET A 751 8.97 16.75 4.93
N ALA A 752 8.57 16.25 6.10
CA ALA A 752 9.40 16.26 7.31
C ALA A 752 10.66 15.37 7.14
N ALA A 753 10.50 14.19 6.52
CA ALA A 753 11.63 13.31 6.21
C ALA A 753 12.59 13.94 5.20
N ILE A 754 12.08 14.61 4.17
CA ILE A 754 12.89 15.34 3.19
C ILE A 754 13.58 16.55 3.84
N ALA A 755 12.90 17.26 4.76
CA ALA A 755 13.50 18.33 5.54
C ALA A 755 14.68 17.79 6.38
N ALA A 756 14.48 16.68 7.10
CA ALA A 756 15.54 16.04 7.88
C ALA A 756 16.70 15.53 7.00
N TYR A 757 16.39 14.98 5.83
CA TYR A 757 17.39 14.50 4.86
C TYR A 757 18.31 15.59 4.34
N ASN A 758 17.76 16.80 4.09
CA ASN A 758 18.50 17.93 3.53
C ASN A 758 19.34 18.70 4.56
N VAL A 759 19.30 18.32 5.85
CA VAL A 759 20.15 18.96 6.88
C VAL A 759 21.62 18.66 6.61
N GLY A 760 22.40 19.71 6.32
CA GLY A 760 23.84 19.61 6.06
C GLY A 760 24.23 19.17 4.66
N SER A 761 23.29 19.24 3.70
CA SER A 761 23.55 18.94 2.27
C SER A 761 23.84 20.20 1.44
#